data_eba4526f1d51c39564ffc150f3019d59
#
_entry.id   eba4526f1d51c39564ffc150f3019d59
#
_cell.length_a   1.000
_cell.length_b   1.000
_cell.length_c   1.000
_cell.angle_alpha   90.00
_cell.angle_beta   90.00
_cell.angle_gamma   90.00
#
_symmetry.space_group_name_H-M   'P 1'
#
loop_
_entity.id
_entity.type
_entity.pdbx_description
1 polymer ?
#
loop_
_entity_poly.entity_id
_entity_poly.type
_entity_poly.pdbx_seq_one_letter_code
_entity_poly.pdbx_strand_id
1 'polypeptide(L)'
;MPYRNIGIFAHVDAGKTTLTEQLLVHSGTIREAGSVDRGTAHTDDLPVERRRGISVRASCVSLKWKGTAVQLIDTPGHTDFSAEIERSFWALDAAVLVVDTVQGVEPQTETLFHALRSQGIPFLFFLNKTDSPEARPEKVLTQIRKKLTRDICPLWDPDSLNDYVCGTSENLMDRYLEGEPIPPSEIRNQLIRLTSEGKACPVLQGSALHDRGITELLDAMVTYLPGPDISSGELCGVTFAVTQDRNMGRGLWTRLYGGTLKNRMTMEIRKGTDRITGDPIQVQYKISQIRNAAGEDTGFLSAGEVGVVYGLGDLEIGHVFGNPQKLPRKVQPGTLKTPLMMVQVLPESPEEMQRLREACSVLSSEDPLLQARYVQLTGEMILQIMGKVQLEILQEMLNTRFGLKVTFGEPAVIYRETIRERATGFVAYTMPKPCWAVLEFDLEPAPRGSGIHFESAVSGRDILPRYQHQVEQALPLALSQGRLGWQVTDLKITLTGGNHHLIHTHPLDFIVATPMGIQDGLRRGGSILLEPVLAIAFTVPSASAGKIISDVQQMRGEITDTVAEDETVTLHALVPAASSMDYPARFASVTSGRGSMSASLHGYRECPLELGSTAPRRGVDPLDTAKYILAARSALEGDIFD
;
A
#
# COMPACT_ATOMS: atom_id res chain seq x y z
N MET A 1 -13.02 -13.25 -26.03
CA MET A 1 -13.97 -13.47 -24.91
C MET A 1 -14.00 -12.19 -24.08
N PRO A 2 -15.15 -11.62 -23.71
CA PRO A 2 -15.19 -10.49 -22.81
C PRO A 2 -14.48 -10.83 -21.49
N TYR A 3 -13.82 -9.85 -20.88
CA TYR A 3 -13.01 -10.04 -19.69
C TYR A 3 -13.39 -9.04 -18.60
N ARG A 4 -13.31 -9.43 -17.33
CA ARG A 4 -13.60 -8.57 -16.17
C ARG A 4 -12.60 -8.86 -15.06
N ASN A 5 -11.98 -7.84 -14.50
CA ASN A 5 -11.13 -7.95 -13.30
C ASN A 5 -11.87 -7.26 -12.16
N ILE A 6 -12.44 -8.04 -11.27
CA ILE A 6 -13.37 -7.57 -10.24
C ILE A 6 -12.79 -7.86 -8.86
N GLY A 7 -12.64 -6.82 -8.03
CA GLY A 7 -12.26 -6.94 -6.63
C GLY A 7 -13.47 -7.16 -5.73
N ILE A 8 -13.32 -8.01 -4.72
CA ILE A 8 -14.33 -8.16 -3.66
C ILE A 8 -13.80 -7.52 -2.39
N PHE A 9 -14.52 -6.52 -1.89
CA PHE A 9 -14.18 -5.73 -0.72
C PHE A 9 -15.27 -5.85 0.34
N ALA A 10 -14.86 -5.93 1.59
CA ALA A 10 -15.77 -6.00 2.72
C ALA A 10 -15.07 -5.56 4.00
N HIS A 11 -15.83 -5.11 4.99
CA HIS A 11 -15.32 -5.06 6.35
C HIS A 11 -15.13 -6.49 6.91
N VAL A 12 -14.40 -6.61 8.01
CA VAL A 12 -14.15 -7.89 8.67
C VAL A 12 -15.49 -8.57 9.02
N ASP A 13 -15.59 -9.87 8.82
CA ASP A 13 -16.78 -10.70 9.09
C ASP A 13 -18.04 -10.40 8.26
N ALA A 14 -17.99 -9.56 7.24
CA ALA A 14 -19.14 -9.34 6.35
C ALA A 14 -19.47 -10.52 5.43
N GLY A 15 -18.68 -11.61 5.48
CA GLY A 15 -18.89 -12.82 4.69
C GLY A 15 -18.27 -12.80 3.30
N LYS A 16 -17.20 -12.03 3.11
CA LYS A 16 -16.47 -11.91 1.84
C LYS A 16 -16.01 -13.25 1.29
N THR A 17 -15.23 -14.02 2.06
CA THR A 17 -14.70 -15.34 1.63
C THR A 17 -15.82 -16.32 1.32
N THR A 18 -16.87 -16.37 2.14
CA THR A 18 -18.05 -17.21 1.88
C THR A 18 -18.73 -16.83 0.56
N LEU A 19 -18.83 -15.52 0.28
CA LEU A 19 -19.38 -15.03 -0.99
C LEU A 19 -18.53 -15.45 -2.18
N THR A 20 -17.20 -15.31 -2.09
CA THR A 20 -16.27 -15.72 -3.14
C THR A 20 -16.39 -17.22 -3.42
N GLU A 21 -16.44 -18.06 -2.39
CA GLU A 21 -16.62 -19.51 -2.52
C GLU A 21 -17.94 -19.85 -3.25
N GLN A 22 -19.05 -19.18 -2.90
CA GLN A 22 -20.34 -19.40 -3.58
C GLN A 22 -20.33 -18.97 -5.05
N LEU A 23 -19.66 -17.85 -5.37
CA LEU A 23 -19.48 -17.42 -6.76
C LEU A 23 -18.72 -18.48 -7.58
N LEU A 24 -17.70 -19.12 -6.98
CA LEU A 24 -16.94 -20.19 -7.63
C LEU A 24 -17.78 -21.47 -7.83
N VAL A 25 -18.64 -21.82 -6.88
CA VAL A 25 -19.58 -22.97 -7.02
C VAL A 25 -20.58 -22.73 -8.14
N HIS A 26 -21.26 -21.57 -8.12
CA HIS A 26 -22.29 -21.23 -9.12
C HIS A 26 -21.74 -21.13 -10.54
N SER A 27 -20.51 -20.68 -10.69
CA SER A 27 -19.81 -20.66 -11.99
C SER A 27 -19.35 -22.06 -12.44
N GLY A 28 -19.45 -23.07 -11.58
CA GLY A 28 -18.97 -24.43 -11.85
C GLY A 28 -17.44 -24.57 -11.80
N THR A 29 -16.74 -23.57 -11.25
CA THR A 29 -15.28 -23.59 -11.11
C THR A 29 -14.83 -24.58 -10.05
N ILE A 30 -15.55 -24.66 -8.95
CA ILE A 30 -15.38 -25.66 -7.89
C ILE A 30 -16.69 -26.43 -7.68
N ARG A 31 -16.61 -27.65 -7.12
CA ARG A 31 -17.79 -28.52 -6.93
C ARG A 31 -18.57 -28.19 -5.66
N GLU A 32 -17.85 -27.84 -4.60
CA GLU A 32 -18.42 -27.56 -3.27
C GLU A 32 -17.69 -26.35 -2.69
N ALA A 33 -18.42 -25.49 -1.97
CA ALA A 33 -17.85 -24.36 -1.30
C ALA A 33 -16.99 -24.79 -0.11
N GLY A 34 -15.81 -24.22 0.01
CA GLY A 34 -15.02 -24.32 1.23
C GLY A 34 -15.69 -23.57 2.39
N SER A 35 -15.33 -23.92 3.62
CA SER A 35 -15.82 -23.27 4.84
C SER A 35 -14.68 -22.54 5.53
N VAL A 36 -14.88 -21.26 5.81
CA VAL A 36 -13.95 -20.44 6.61
C VAL A 36 -13.78 -21.07 8.00
N ASP A 37 -14.87 -21.44 8.66
CA ASP A 37 -14.86 -22.03 10.01
C ASP A 37 -14.13 -23.38 10.07
N ARG A 38 -14.11 -24.12 8.98
CA ARG A 38 -13.41 -25.40 8.86
C ARG A 38 -12.01 -25.27 8.26
N GLY A 39 -11.61 -24.07 7.86
CA GLY A 39 -10.31 -23.81 7.23
C GLY A 39 -10.14 -24.50 5.86
N THR A 40 -11.22 -24.69 5.10
CA THR A 40 -11.22 -25.36 3.80
C THR A 40 -11.49 -24.43 2.62
N ALA A 41 -11.53 -23.10 2.84
CA ALA A 41 -11.74 -22.12 1.79
C ALA A 41 -10.62 -22.21 0.72
N HIS A 42 -11.02 -22.18 -0.55
CA HIS A 42 -10.08 -22.28 -1.69
C HIS A 42 -9.28 -21.01 -1.91
N THR A 43 -9.80 -19.87 -1.45
CA THR A 43 -9.17 -18.57 -1.57
C THR A 43 -8.16 -18.26 -0.47
N ASP A 44 -8.17 -19.03 0.63
CA ASP A 44 -7.24 -18.88 1.74
C ASP A 44 -6.02 -19.80 1.55
N ASP A 45 -4.95 -19.25 0.99
CA ASP A 45 -3.74 -20.04 0.66
C ASP A 45 -2.86 -20.31 1.88
N LEU A 46 -2.85 -19.41 2.85
CA LEU A 46 -1.97 -19.51 4.02
C LEU A 46 -2.64 -20.30 5.16
N PRO A 47 -1.89 -21.17 5.87
CA PRO A 47 -2.43 -21.86 7.05
C PRO A 47 -2.96 -20.91 8.14
N VAL A 48 -2.39 -19.71 8.24
CA VAL A 48 -2.83 -18.68 9.18
C VAL A 48 -4.20 -18.11 8.81
N GLU A 49 -4.45 -17.88 7.52
CA GLU A 49 -5.75 -17.43 7.02
C GLU A 49 -6.85 -18.43 7.39
N ARG A 50 -6.60 -19.70 7.11
CA ARG A 50 -7.52 -20.80 7.41
C ARG A 50 -7.82 -20.97 8.90
N ARG A 51 -6.84 -20.75 9.78
CA ARG A 51 -7.03 -20.88 11.23
C ARG A 51 -7.74 -19.68 11.84
N ARG A 52 -7.52 -18.49 11.32
CA ARG A 52 -8.08 -17.24 11.85
C ARG A 52 -9.33 -16.76 11.14
N GLY A 53 -9.65 -17.35 9.97
CA GLY A 53 -10.77 -16.91 9.15
C GLY A 53 -10.60 -15.51 8.57
N ILE A 54 -9.36 -15.03 8.38
CA ILE A 54 -9.07 -13.71 7.83
C ILE A 54 -8.17 -13.85 6.60
N SER A 55 -8.49 -13.16 5.51
CA SER A 55 -7.59 -13.07 4.36
C SER A 55 -6.47 -12.07 4.65
N VAL A 56 -5.23 -12.49 4.41
CA VAL A 56 -3.99 -11.72 4.64
C VAL A 56 -3.43 -11.20 3.34
N ARG A 57 -3.51 -12.00 2.27
CA ARG A 57 -3.03 -11.67 0.94
C ARG A 57 -4.17 -11.58 -0.05
N ALA A 58 -3.97 -10.75 -1.08
CA ALA A 58 -4.85 -10.75 -2.22
C ALA A 58 -4.71 -12.08 -2.98
N SER A 59 -5.79 -12.82 -3.14
CA SER A 59 -5.86 -14.01 -3.98
C SER A 59 -6.58 -13.71 -5.29
N CYS A 60 -6.17 -14.37 -6.37
CA CYS A 60 -6.78 -14.20 -7.68
C CYS A 60 -7.29 -15.52 -8.20
N VAL A 61 -8.58 -15.61 -8.43
CA VAL A 61 -9.25 -16.81 -8.96
C VAL A 61 -10.03 -16.47 -10.21
N SER A 62 -10.08 -17.43 -11.16
CA SER A 62 -10.74 -17.25 -12.45
C SER A 62 -12.04 -18.05 -12.50
N LEU A 63 -13.11 -17.42 -12.97
CA LEU A 63 -14.37 -18.08 -13.25
C LEU A 63 -14.91 -17.68 -14.63
N LYS A 64 -15.87 -18.45 -15.15
CA LYS A 64 -16.56 -18.14 -16.42
C LYS A 64 -18.06 -18.05 -16.17
N TRP A 65 -18.67 -16.96 -16.62
CA TRP A 65 -20.09 -16.75 -16.50
C TRP A 65 -20.70 -16.16 -17.79
N LYS A 66 -21.74 -16.80 -18.33
CA LYS A 66 -22.45 -16.36 -19.56
C LYS A 66 -21.50 -15.91 -20.68
N GLY A 67 -20.43 -16.66 -20.92
CA GLY A 67 -19.45 -16.36 -21.98
C GLY A 67 -18.44 -15.25 -21.64
N THR A 68 -18.45 -14.71 -20.44
CA THR A 68 -17.46 -13.75 -19.92
C THR A 68 -16.46 -14.43 -18.99
N ALA A 69 -15.18 -14.15 -19.16
CA ALA A 69 -14.15 -14.54 -18.20
C ALA A 69 -14.09 -13.48 -17.10
N VAL A 70 -14.23 -13.90 -15.85
CA VAL A 70 -14.13 -13.02 -14.68
C VAL A 70 -12.96 -13.46 -13.83
N GLN A 71 -12.04 -12.50 -13.57
CA GLN A 71 -10.99 -12.64 -12.58
C GLN A 71 -11.48 -12.01 -11.28
N LEU A 72 -11.66 -12.81 -10.26
CA LEU A 72 -11.97 -12.33 -8.94
C LEU A 72 -10.68 -12.10 -8.17
N ILE A 73 -10.51 -10.89 -7.67
CA ILE A 73 -9.40 -10.52 -6.81
C ILE A 73 -9.97 -10.36 -5.40
N ASP A 74 -9.75 -11.38 -4.58
CA ASP A 74 -10.17 -11.38 -3.19
C ASP A 74 -9.14 -10.60 -2.36
N THR A 75 -9.58 -9.55 -1.66
CA THR A 75 -8.71 -8.62 -0.96
C THR A 75 -8.75 -8.86 0.55
N PRO A 76 -7.66 -8.57 1.29
CA PRO A 76 -7.70 -8.63 2.74
C PRO A 76 -8.78 -7.71 3.32
N GLY A 77 -9.45 -8.18 4.39
CA GLY A 77 -10.46 -7.39 5.09
C GLY A 77 -9.91 -6.58 6.27
N HIS A 78 -8.68 -6.78 6.72
CA HIS A 78 -8.14 -6.14 7.91
C HIS A 78 -7.29 -4.90 7.58
N THR A 79 -7.36 -3.86 8.42
CA THR A 79 -6.66 -2.57 8.21
C THR A 79 -5.15 -2.67 8.19
N ASP A 80 -4.55 -3.63 8.89
CA ASP A 80 -3.10 -3.88 8.88
C ASP A 80 -2.59 -4.29 7.49
N PHE A 81 -3.49 -4.75 6.59
CA PHE A 81 -3.18 -5.14 5.21
C PHE A 81 -3.65 -4.10 4.19
N SER A 82 -3.84 -2.85 4.60
CA SER A 82 -4.29 -1.78 3.71
C SER A 82 -3.41 -1.58 2.48
N ALA A 83 -2.12 -1.87 2.56
CA ALA A 83 -1.21 -1.82 1.42
C ALA A 83 -1.50 -2.89 0.36
N GLU A 84 -1.93 -4.10 0.78
CA GLU A 84 -2.41 -5.14 -0.14
C GLU A 84 -3.68 -4.68 -0.87
N ILE A 85 -4.58 -4.01 -0.15
CA ILE A 85 -5.80 -3.43 -0.72
C ILE A 85 -5.43 -2.37 -1.79
N GLU A 86 -4.51 -1.46 -1.49
CA GLU A 86 -4.07 -0.42 -2.42
C GLU A 86 -3.42 -1.01 -3.68
N ARG A 87 -2.57 -2.02 -3.53
CA ARG A 87 -1.95 -2.72 -4.67
C ARG A 87 -2.98 -3.46 -5.53
N SER A 88 -4.02 -4.00 -4.90
CA SER A 88 -5.10 -4.68 -5.63
C SER A 88 -5.84 -3.75 -6.58
N PHE A 89 -6.00 -2.45 -6.24
CA PHE A 89 -6.63 -1.47 -7.14
C PHE A 89 -5.92 -1.36 -8.49
N TRP A 90 -4.62 -1.63 -8.55
CA TRP A 90 -3.88 -1.59 -9.82
C TRP A 90 -4.31 -2.70 -10.80
N ALA A 91 -4.92 -3.76 -10.30
CA ALA A 91 -5.35 -4.88 -11.14
C ALA A 91 -6.83 -4.79 -11.57
N LEU A 92 -7.64 -3.95 -10.90
CA LEU A 92 -9.10 -3.96 -11.03
C LEU A 92 -9.62 -3.10 -12.18
N ASP A 93 -10.72 -3.54 -12.76
CA ASP A 93 -11.58 -2.75 -13.64
C ASP A 93 -12.84 -2.29 -12.89
N ALA A 94 -13.32 -3.08 -11.95
CA ALA A 94 -14.50 -2.82 -11.15
C ALA A 94 -14.45 -3.56 -9.79
N ALA A 95 -15.43 -3.31 -8.92
CA ALA A 95 -15.49 -3.94 -7.61
C ALA A 95 -16.90 -4.34 -7.17
N VAL A 96 -16.97 -5.24 -6.18
CA VAL A 96 -18.15 -5.54 -5.37
C VAL A 96 -17.84 -5.12 -3.93
N LEU A 97 -18.63 -4.21 -3.39
CA LEU A 97 -18.54 -3.81 -1.98
C LEU A 97 -19.63 -4.52 -1.18
N VAL A 98 -19.20 -5.47 -0.37
CA VAL A 98 -20.10 -6.30 0.47
C VAL A 98 -20.39 -5.57 1.78
N VAL A 99 -21.66 -5.46 2.13
CA VAL A 99 -22.13 -4.83 3.37
C VAL A 99 -22.98 -5.82 4.15
N ASP A 100 -22.68 -6.00 5.43
CA ASP A 100 -23.45 -6.85 6.33
C ASP A 100 -24.77 -6.18 6.71
N THR A 101 -25.90 -6.86 6.51
CA THR A 101 -27.24 -6.31 6.83
C THR A 101 -27.57 -6.28 8.32
N VAL A 102 -26.77 -6.93 9.15
CA VAL A 102 -26.88 -6.90 10.61
C VAL A 102 -26.10 -5.74 11.20
N GLN A 103 -24.81 -5.62 10.84
CA GLN A 103 -23.90 -4.57 11.32
C GLN A 103 -24.14 -3.23 10.62
N GLY A 104 -24.47 -3.27 9.32
CA GLY A 104 -24.69 -2.08 8.51
C GLY A 104 -23.40 -1.47 7.97
N VAL A 105 -23.43 -0.15 7.74
CA VAL A 105 -22.26 0.60 7.24
C VAL A 105 -21.30 0.85 8.38
N GLU A 106 -20.20 0.09 8.39
CA GLU A 106 -19.10 0.19 9.31
C GLU A 106 -18.05 1.21 8.79
N PRO A 107 -17.19 1.79 9.64
CA PRO A 107 -16.16 2.74 9.21
C PRO A 107 -15.19 2.18 8.18
N GLN A 108 -14.91 0.90 8.26
CA GLN A 108 -14.10 0.23 7.25
C GLN A 108 -14.82 0.20 5.90
N THR A 109 -16.15 0.02 5.89
CA THR A 109 -16.98 0.15 4.68
C THR A 109 -16.87 1.57 4.10
N GLU A 110 -16.92 2.61 4.94
CA GLU A 110 -16.74 4.00 4.52
C GLU A 110 -15.34 4.23 3.92
N THR A 111 -14.30 3.72 4.57
CA THR A 111 -12.91 3.80 4.09
C THR A 111 -12.75 3.14 2.72
N LEU A 112 -13.27 1.92 2.55
CA LEU A 112 -13.23 1.18 1.28
C LEU A 112 -14.03 1.89 0.18
N PHE A 113 -15.21 2.41 0.51
CA PHE A 113 -16.03 3.20 -0.41
C PHE A 113 -15.26 4.43 -0.92
N HIS A 114 -14.68 5.22 -0.01
CA HIS A 114 -13.91 6.41 -0.40
C HIS A 114 -12.66 6.05 -1.20
N ALA A 115 -11.99 4.95 -0.88
CA ALA A 115 -10.86 4.46 -1.64
C ALA A 115 -11.26 4.08 -3.08
N LEU A 116 -12.34 3.32 -3.27
CA LEU A 116 -12.86 2.97 -4.60
C LEU A 116 -13.25 4.22 -5.40
N ARG A 117 -13.94 5.17 -4.78
CA ARG A 117 -14.34 6.44 -5.41
C ARG A 117 -13.14 7.30 -5.81
N SER A 118 -12.15 7.46 -4.93
CA SER A 118 -10.95 8.26 -5.20
C SER A 118 -10.11 7.67 -6.34
N GLN A 119 -10.10 6.35 -6.49
CA GLN A 119 -9.42 5.65 -7.57
C GLN A 119 -10.26 5.57 -8.86
N GLY A 120 -11.50 6.07 -8.85
CA GLY A 120 -12.40 6.03 -9.99
C GLY A 120 -12.78 4.60 -10.42
N ILE A 121 -12.83 3.66 -9.46
CA ILE A 121 -13.20 2.26 -9.72
C ILE A 121 -14.72 2.14 -9.61
N PRO A 122 -15.43 1.78 -10.69
CA PRO A 122 -16.86 1.49 -10.65
C PRO A 122 -17.15 0.27 -9.77
N PHE A 123 -18.23 0.30 -9.01
CA PHE A 123 -18.60 -0.82 -8.14
C PHE A 123 -20.09 -0.95 -7.96
N LEU A 124 -20.51 -2.12 -7.47
CA LEU A 124 -21.87 -2.40 -6.99
C LEU A 124 -21.82 -2.77 -5.51
N PHE A 125 -22.94 -2.60 -4.80
CA PHE A 125 -23.12 -3.08 -3.43
C PHE A 125 -23.80 -4.45 -3.42
N PHE A 126 -23.32 -5.32 -2.52
CA PHE A 126 -23.99 -6.56 -2.17
C PHE A 126 -24.33 -6.58 -0.69
N LEU A 127 -25.61 -6.49 -0.35
CA LEU A 127 -26.13 -6.56 1.01
C LEU A 127 -26.22 -8.02 1.43
N ASN A 128 -25.26 -8.48 2.22
CA ASN A 128 -25.13 -9.88 2.63
C ASN A 128 -25.81 -10.18 3.97
N LYS A 129 -26.00 -11.45 4.30
CA LYS A 129 -26.58 -11.98 5.53
C LYS A 129 -28.06 -11.59 5.71
N THR A 130 -28.83 -11.50 4.63
CA THR A 130 -30.28 -11.21 4.69
C THR A 130 -31.09 -12.30 5.33
N ASP A 131 -30.51 -13.47 5.57
CA ASP A 131 -31.08 -14.62 6.27
C ASP A 131 -31.12 -14.48 7.79
N SER A 132 -30.28 -13.59 8.34
CA SER A 132 -30.22 -13.37 9.79
C SER A 132 -31.54 -12.79 10.31
N PRO A 133 -32.05 -13.25 11.47
CA PRO A 133 -33.22 -12.64 12.11
C PRO A 133 -33.03 -11.16 12.47
N GLU A 134 -31.79 -10.72 12.61
CA GLU A 134 -31.44 -9.35 12.94
C GLU A 134 -31.17 -8.49 11.69
N ALA A 135 -31.23 -9.07 10.50
CA ALA A 135 -30.98 -8.36 9.24
C ALA A 135 -32.00 -7.22 9.02
N ARG A 136 -31.49 -6.06 8.62
CA ARG A 136 -32.30 -4.86 8.35
C ARG A 136 -31.86 -4.17 7.05
N PRO A 137 -32.12 -4.79 5.88
CA PRO A 137 -31.65 -4.28 4.59
C PRO A 137 -32.06 -2.82 4.31
N GLU A 138 -33.32 -2.46 4.61
CA GLU A 138 -33.85 -1.10 4.39
C GLU A 138 -33.15 -0.04 5.26
N LYS A 139 -32.81 -0.42 6.50
CA LYS A 139 -32.03 0.47 7.37
C LYS A 139 -30.62 0.66 6.81
N VAL A 140 -30.01 -0.40 6.28
CA VAL A 140 -28.67 -0.35 5.66
C VAL A 140 -28.68 0.50 4.39
N LEU A 141 -29.71 0.37 3.54
CA LEU A 141 -29.90 1.28 2.39
C LEU A 141 -29.97 2.75 2.82
N THR A 142 -30.70 3.03 3.90
CA THR A 142 -30.79 4.38 4.44
C THR A 142 -29.44 4.87 4.95
N GLN A 143 -28.65 4.00 5.60
CA GLN A 143 -27.28 4.33 6.02
C GLN A 143 -26.37 4.60 4.81
N ILE A 144 -26.43 3.77 3.77
CA ILE A 144 -25.66 3.99 2.54
C ILE A 144 -26.00 5.35 1.92
N ARG A 145 -27.31 5.68 1.82
CA ARG A 145 -27.75 6.98 1.29
C ARG A 145 -27.26 8.17 2.11
N LYS A 146 -27.21 8.02 3.43
CA LYS A 146 -26.81 9.10 4.35
C LYS A 146 -25.29 9.25 4.45
N LYS A 147 -24.55 8.12 4.59
CA LYS A 147 -23.13 8.11 4.92
C LYS A 147 -22.19 7.98 3.69
N LEU A 148 -22.64 7.31 2.63
CA LEU A 148 -21.78 7.00 1.49
C LEU A 148 -22.20 7.76 0.24
N THR A 149 -23.34 7.43 -0.34
CA THR A 149 -23.82 8.08 -1.57
C THR A 149 -25.33 7.93 -1.76
N ARG A 150 -25.93 8.95 -2.36
CA ARG A 150 -27.35 8.90 -2.79
C ARG A 150 -27.53 8.16 -4.13
N ASP A 151 -26.46 7.92 -4.86
CA ASP A 151 -26.45 7.34 -6.22
C ASP A 151 -26.58 5.82 -6.19
N ILE A 152 -27.52 5.29 -5.41
CA ILE A 152 -27.77 3.85 -5.31
C ILE A 152 -29.02 3.42 -6.06
N CYS A 153 -28.93 2.28 -6.74
CA CYS A 153 -29.99 1.70 -7.56
C CYS A 153 -30.28 0.27 -7.09
N PRO A 154 -31.27 0.04 -6.19
CA PRO A 154 -31.69 -1.30 -5.81
C PRO A 154 -32.28 -2.04 -7.01
N LEU A 155 -31.65 -3.14 -7.45
CA LEU A 155 -32.06 -3.88 -8.65
C LEU A 155 -33.35 -4.69 -8.44
N TRP A 156 -33.81 -4.85 -7.21
CA TRP A 156 -35.07 -5.53 -6.87
C TRP A 156 -36.28 -4.59 -6.82
N ASP A 157 -36.07 -3.27 -6.96
CA ASP A 157 -37.11 -2.25 -6.96
C ASP A 157 -37.12 -1.52 -8.31
N PRO A 158 -37.94 -2.03 -9.29
CA PRO A 158 -37.96 -1.45 -10.63
C PRO A 158 -38.45 0.01 -10.69
N ASP A 159 -39.33 0.41 -9.77
CA ASP A 159 -39.89 1.76 -9.79
C ASP A 159 -38.82 2.78 -9.34
N SER A 160 -38.15 2.50 -8.23
CA SER A 160 -37.03 3.30 -7.75
C SER A 160 -35.85 3.36 -8.74
N LEU A 161 -35.60 2.26 -9.44
CA LEU A 161 -34.59 2.18 -10.50
C LEU A 161 -34.95 3.06 -11.69
N ASN A 162 -36.20 2.98 -12.18
CA ASN A 162 -36.68 3.78 -13.29
C ASN A 162 -36.65 5.26 -12.96
N ASP A 163 -37.14 5.66 -11.78
CA ASP A 163 -37.12 7.06 -11.30
C ASP A 163 -35.69 7.61 -11.30
N TYR A 164 -34.74 6.83 -10.75
CA TYR A 164 -33.33 7.26 -10.71
C TYR A 164 -32.74 7.38 -12.11
N VAL A 165 -32.88 6.35 -12.95
CA VAL A 165 -32.25 6.33 -14.29
C VAL A 165 -32.85 7.38 -15.20
N CYS A 166 -34.18 7.56 -15.19
CA CYS A 166 -34.85 8.57 -16.01
C CYS A 166 -34.45 9.98 -15.56
N GLY A 167 -34.28 10.21 -14.25
CA GLY A 167 -33.82 11.48 -13.70
C GLY A 167 -32.42 11.92 -14.12
N THR A 168 -31.62 11.01 -14.71
CA THR A 168 -30.25 11.33 -15.18
C THR A 168 -30.16 11.79 -16.65
N SER A 169 -31.27 11.77 -17.38
CA SER A 169 -31.32 12.13 -18.82
C SER A 169 -32.57 12.91 -19.12
N GLU A 170 -32.45 14.14 -19.65
CA GLU A 170 -33.59 14.97 -20.03
C GLU A 170 -34.56 14.22 -20.95
N ASN A 171 -34.07 13.55 -21.97
CA ASN A 171 -34.89 12.80 -22.91
C ASN A 171 -35.68 11.65 -22.25
N LEU A 172 -35.03 10.89 -21.35
CA LEU A 172 -35.71 9.81 -20.61
C LEU A 172 -36.71 10.38 -19.61
N MET A 173 -36.38 11.51 -18.99
CA MET A 173 -37.26 12.17 -18.01
C MET A 173 -38.53 12.69 -18.66
N ASP A 174 -38.42 13.36 -19.83
CA ASP A 174 -39.57 13.88 -20.56
C ASP A 174 -40.53 12.75 -20.95
N ARG A 175 -40.02 11.69 -21.55
CA ARG A 175 -40.80 10.48 -21.93
C ARG A 175 -41.43 9.80 -20.71
N TYR A 176 -40.70 9.72 -19.60
CA TYR A 176 -41.20 9.14 -18.36
C TYR A 176 -42.36 9.95 -17.76
N LEU A 177 -42.25 11.28 -17.78
CA LEU A 177 -43.30 12.19 -17.30
C LEU A 177 -44.53 12.22 -18.22
N GLU A 178 -44.35 12.03 -19.53
CA GLU A 178 -45.41 11.89 -20.51
C GLU A 178 -46.13 10.52 -20.45
N GLY A 179 -45.61 9.59 -19.62
CA GLY A 179 -46.16 8.26 -19.46
C GLY A 179 -45.85 7.32 -20.62
N GLU A 180 -44.86 7.63 -21.43
CA GLU A 180 -44.39 6.73 -22.48
C GLU A 180 -43.71 5.48 -21.89
N PRO A 181 -44.00 4.26 -22.40
CA PRO A 181 -43.31 3.07 -21.92
C PRO A 181 -41.83 3.09 -22.35
N ILE A 182 -40.92 3.14 -21.39
CA ILE A 182 -39.48 3.03 -21.63
C ILE A 182 -39.08 1.56 -21.66
N PRO A 183 -38.46 1.08 -22.75
CA PRO A 183 -38.03 -0.31 -22.81
C PRO A 183 -37.03 -0.67 -21.69
N PRO A 184 -37.16 -1.82 -21.01
CA PRO A 184 -36.20 -2.25 -19.97
C PRO A 184 -34.75 -2.33 -20.45
N SER A 185 -34.54 -2.56 -21.75
CA SER A 185 -33.21 -2.54 -22.37
C SER A 185 -32.57 -1.15 -22.36
N GLU A 186 -33.37 -0.09 -22.51
CA GLU A 186 -32.91 1.30 -22.50
C GLU A 186 -32.49 1.72 -21.09
N ILE A 187 -33.32 1.41 -20.08
CA ILE A 187 -33.00 1.59 -18.66
C ILE A 187 -31.70 0.86 -18.31
N ARG A 188 -31.58 -0.40 -18.72
CA ARG A 188 -30.38 -1.21 -18.49
C ARG A 188 -29.14 -0.58 -19.12
N ASN A 189 -29.22 -0.16 -20.38
CA ASN A 189 -28.07 0.45 -21.08
C ASN A 189 -27.64 1.77 -20.42
N GLN A 190 -28.60 2.58 -19.99
CA GLN A 190 -28.31 3.81 -19.27
C GLN A 190 -27.66 3.51 -17.92
N LEU A 191 -28.16 2.52 -17.16
CA LEU A 191 -27.55 2.11 -15.89
C LEU A 191 -26.12 1.59 -16.08
N ILE A 192 -25.85 0.79 -17.12
CA ILE A 192 -24.48 0.33 -17.46
C ILE A 192 -23.56 1.54 -17.66
N ARG A 193 -24.00 2.54 -18.44
CA ARG A 193 -23.26 3.75 -18.67
C ARG A 193 -23.00 4.52 -17.37
N LEU A 194 -24.02 4.78 -16.58
CA LEU A 194 -23.92 5.50 -15.32
C LEU A 194 -23.00 4.78 -14.31
N THR A 195 -23.07 3.45 -14.26
CA THR A 195 -22.20 2.63 -13.41
C THR A 195 -20.74 2.76 -13.87
N SER A 196 -20.48 2.66 -15.16
CA SER A 196 -19.12 2.80 -15.71
C SER A 196 -18.52 4.20 -15.49
N GLU A 197 -19.37 5.23 -15.48
CA GLU A 197 -18.98 6.61 -15.16
C GLU A 197 -18.86 6.88 -13.64
N GLY A 198 -19.17 5.89 -12.80
CA GLY A 198 -19.19 6.03 -11.34
C GLY A 198 -20.33 6.90 -10.80
N LYS A 199 -21.36 7.16 -11.61
CA LYS A 199 -22.53 7.99 -11.26
C LYS A 199 -23.69 7.19 -10.69
N ALA A 200 -23.68 5.87 -10.82
CA ALA A 200 -24.68 4.98 -10.23
C ALA A 200 -23.98 3.79 -9.58
N CYS A 201 -24.53 3.32 -8.47
CA CYS A 201 -24.09 2.11 -7.77
C CYS A 201 -25.26 1.13 -7.72
N PRO A 202 -25.29 0.09 -8.56
CA PRO A 202 -26.27 -0.97 -8.44
C PRO A 202 -26.19 -1.64 -7.06
N VAL A 203 -27.35 -1.98 -6.47
CA VAL A 203 -27.41 -2.68 -5.18
C VAL A 203 -28.16 -4.00 -5.36
N LEU A 204 -27.57 -5.06 -4.84
CA LEU A 204 -28.18 -6.37 -4.73
C LEU A 204 -28.22 -6.79 -3.26
N GLN A 205 -29.04 -7.79 -2.97
CA GLN A 205 -29.13 -8.36 -1.63
C GLN A 205 -29.18 -9.88 -1.70
N GLY A 206 -28.68 -10.53 -0.65
CA GLY A 206 -28.67 -11.99 -0.59
C GLY A 206 -28.06 -12.53 0.68
N SER A 207 -27.81 -13.82 0.67
CA SER A 207 -27.11 -14.56 1.74
C SER A 207 -26.12 -15.52 1.12
N ALA A 208 -24.84 -15.22 1.29
CA ALA A 208 -23.76 -16.11 0.85
C ALA A 208 -23.81 -17.46 1.57
N LEU A 209 -24.23 -17.48 2.85
CA LEU A 209 -24.32 -18.72 3.63
C LEU A 209 -25.44 -19.65 3.14
N HIS A 210 -26.57 -19.08 2.72
CA HIS A 210 -27.77 -19.83 2.29
C HIS A 210 -28.00 -19.77 0.78
N ASP A 211 -26.97 -19.42 0.02
CA ASP A 211 -26.98 -19.49 -1.44
C ASP A 211 -28.13 -18.68 -2.10
N ARG A 212 -28.37 -17.46 -1.58
CA ARG A 212 -29.40 -16.54 -2.10
C ARG A 212 -28.79 -15.32 -2.74
N GLY A 213 -29.28 -14.95 -3.94
CA GLY A 213 -28.83 -13.75 -4.64
C GLY A 213 -27.47 -13.89 -5.35
N ILE A 214 -26.86 -15.08 -5.36
CA ILE A 214 -25.52 -15.33 -5.92
C ILE A 214 -25.55 -15.33 -7.45
N THR A 215 -26.55 -15.98 -8.05
CA THR A 215 -26.75 -15.98 -9.50
C THR A 215 -27.02 -14.56 -10.02
N GLU A 216 -27.88 -13.82 -9.32
CA GLU A 216 -28.21 -12.42 -9.62
C GLU A 216 -26.96 -11.53 -9.51
N LEU A 217 -26.10 -11.79 -8.52
CA LEU A 217 -24.84 -11.07 -8.39
C LEU A 217 -23.89 -11.37 -9.56
N LEU A 218 -23.72 -12.64 -9.96
CA LEU A 218 -22.94 -13.01 -11.14
C LEU A 218 -23.46 -12.34 -12.41
N ASP A 219 -24.79 -12.30 -12.57
CA ASP A 219 -25.45 -11.63 -13.70
C ASP A 219 -25.17 -10.12 -13.68
N ALA A 220 -25.28 -9.49 -12.51
CA ALA A 220 -25.02 -8.07 -12.36
C ALA A 220 -23.55 -7.72 -12.62
N MET A 221 -22.60 -8.54 -12.16
CA MET A 221 -21.17 -8.36 -12.37
C MET A 221 -20.81 -8.33 -13.85
N VAL A 222 -21.37 -9.24 -14.65
CA VAL A 222 -21.08 -9.30 -16.10
C VAL A 222 -21.88 -8.28 -16.90
N THR A 223 -23.04 -7.82 -16.39
CA THR A 223 -23.94 -6.90 -17.09
C THR A 223 -23.59 -5.44 -16.82
N TYR A 224 -23.43 -5.04 -15.56
CA TYR A 224 -23.33 -3.63 -15.16
C TYR A 224 -21.88 -3.16 -14.94
N LEU A 225 -20.97 -4.06 -14.55
CA LEU A 225 -19.60 -3.66 -14.31
C LEU A 225 -18.80 -3.60 -15.63
N PRO A 226 -17.96 -2.58 -15.82
CA PRO A 226 -17.16 -2.45 -17.03
C PRO A 226 -16.08 -3.51 -17.13
N GLY A 227 -15.58 -3.74 -18.34
CA GLY A 227 -14.36 -4.50 -18.58
C GLY A 227 -13.15 -3.62 -18.73
N PRO A 228 -11.99 -4.23 -19.03
CA PRO A 228 -10.74 -3.50 -19.22
C PRO A 228 -10.84 -2.52 -20.40
N ASP A 229 -10.32 -1.32 -20.16
CA ASP A 229 -10.04 -0.37 -21.24
C ASP A 229 -8.73 -0.80 -21.93
N ILE A 230 -8.84 -1.27 -23.17
CA ILE A 230 -7.73 -1.74 -24.01
C ILE A 230 -7.44 -0.69 -25.08
N SER A 231 -7.02 0.50 -24.66
CA SER A 231 -6.80 1.63 -25.59
C SER A 231 -5.37 1.69 -26.14
N SER A 232 -4.39 1.02 -25.52
CA SER A 232 -2.98 1.09 -25.91
C SER A 232 -2.49 -0.17 -26.63
N GLY A 233 -1.93 0.00 -27.84
CA GLY A 233 -1.19 -1.06 -28.54
C GLY A 233 0.23 -1.30 -28.02
N GLU A 234 0.80 -0.33 -27.29
CA GLU A 234 2.14 -0.42 -26.69
C GLU A 234 2.13 -1.25 -25.41
N LEU A 235 3.26 -1.92 -25.14
CA LEU A 235 3.41 -2.65 -23.88
C LEU A 235 3.31 -1.70 -22.69
N CYS A 236 2.37 -2.00 -21.81
CA CYS A 236 2.13 -1.26 -20.58
C CYS A 236 1.49 -2.17 -19.54
N GLY A 237 2.10 -2.27 -18.36
CA GLY A 237 1.58 -3.11 -17.28
C GLY A 237 2.28 -2.86 -15.97
N VAL A 238 1.76 -3.47 -14.90
CA VAL A 238 2.31 -3.32 -13.54
C VAL A 238 2.24 -4.64 -12.77
N THR A 239 3.24 -4.89 -11.93
CA THR A 239 3.25 -5.98 -10.96
C THR A 239 2.55 -5.52 -9.68
N PHE A 240 1.60 -6.29 -9.16
CA PHE A 240 0.84 -5.89 -7.97
C PHE A 240 0.95 -6.86 -6.78
N ALA A 241 1.36 -8.12 -7.02
CA ALA A 241 1.55 -9.11 -5.96
C ALA A 241 2.62 -10.15 -6.35
N VAL A 242 3.09 -10.91 -5.35
CA VAL A 242 4.07 -11.98 -5.53
C VAL A 242 3.45 -13.31 -5.11
N THR A 243 3.75 -14.37 -5.82
CA THR A 243 3.41 -15.74 -5.46
C THR A 243 4.66 -16.62 -5.46
N GLN A 244 4.60 -17.74 -4.73
CA GLN A 244 5.67 -18.75 -4.69
C GLN A 244 5.10 -20.09 -5.16
N ASP A 245 5.60 -20.57 -6.28
CA ASP A 245 5.28 -21.92 -6.79
C ASP A 245 6.40 -22.88 -6.40
N ARG A 246 6.06 -24.10 -5.98
CA ARG A 246 7.06 -25.10 -5.53
C ARG A 246 8.05 -25.49 -6.63
N ASN A 247 7.61 -25.47 -7.89
CA ASN A 247 8.40 -25.92 -9.03
C ASN A 247 9.01 -24.76 -9.82
N MET A 248 8.28 -23.64 -9.92
CA MET A 248 8.66 -22.48 -10.74
C MET A 248 9.36 -21.38 -9.92
N GLY A 249 9.32 -21.48 -8.60
CA GLY A 249 9.83 -20.46 -7.71
C GLY A 249 8.96 -19.21 -7.67
N ARG A 250 9.61 -18.05 -7.63
CA ARG A 250 8.95 -16.75 -7.50
C ARG A 250 8.24 -16.34 -8.79
N GLY A 251 6.94 -16.08 -8.71
CA GLY A 251 6.09 -15.51 -9.76
C GLY A 251 5.54 -14.14 -9.40
N LEU A 252 5.35 -13.29 -10.40
CA LEU A 252 4.81 -11.95 -10.23
C LEU A 252 3.40 -11.86 -10.83
N TRP A 253 2.42 -11.57 -9.99
CA TRP A 253 1.09 -11.19 -10.46
C TRP A 253 1.18 -9.86 -11.20
N THR A 254 0.81 -9.91 -12.47
CA THR A 254 0.98 -8.80 -13.41
C THR A 254 -0.34 -8.48 -14.07
N ARG A 255 -0.69 -7.19 -14.12
CA ARG A 255 -1.78 -6.64 -14.91
C ARG A 255 -1.21 -5.98 -16.15
N LEU A 256 -1.70 -6.35 -17.35
CA LEU A 256 -1.40 -5.63 -18.59
C LEU A 256 -2.55 -4.69 -18.97
N TYR A 257 -2.19 -3.46 -19.30
CA TYR A 257 -3.08 -2.43 -19.84
C TYR A 257 -2.89 -2.26 -21.35
N GLY A 258 -1.73 -2.64 -21.89
CA GLY A 258 -1.42 -2.59 -23.29
C GLY A 258 -0.38 -3.62 -23.71
N GLY A 259 -0.36 -3.97 -24.98
CA GLY A 259 0.60 -4.91 -25.56
C GLY A 259 0.38 -6.37 -25.16
N THR A 260 1.44 -7.17 -25.28
CA THR A 260 1.41 -8.60 -24.97
C THR A 260 2.78 -9.05 -24.44
N LEU A 261 2.81 -9.76 -23.34
CA LEU A 261 3.98 -10.52 -22.86
C LEU A 261 3.91 -11.96 -23.40
N LYS A 262 5.06 -12.56 -23.72
CA LYS A 262 5.14 -13.94 -24.24
C LYS A 262 6.21 -14.75 -23.49
N ASN A 263 6.02 -16.06 -23.41
CA ASN A 263 7.05 -16.98 -22.93
C ASN A 263 8.33 -16.78 -23.75
N ARG A 264 9.47 -16.87 -23.08
CA ARG A 264 10.82 -16.69 -23.64
C ARG A 264 11.14 -15.26 -24.14
N MET A 265 10.24 -14.30 -23.97
CA MET A 265 10.52 -12.89 -24.27
C MET A 265 11.62 -12.39 -23.33
N THR A 266 12.60 -11.71 -23.92
CA THR A 266 13.65 -11.02 -23.16
C THR A 266 13.27 -9.56 -23.03
N MET A 267 13.39 -9.02 -21.83
CA MET A 267 13.10 -7.63 -21.53
C MET A 267 14.32 -6.99 -20.88
N GLU A 268 14.61 -5.77 -21.28
CA GLU A 268 15.60 -4.93 -20.61
C GLU A 268 14.87 -4.02 -19.62
N ILE A 269 15.26 -4.14 -18.36
CA ILE A 269 14.63 -3.41 -17.27
C ILE A 269 15.67 -2.57 -16.58
N ARG A 270 15.37 -1.28 -16.44
CA ARG A 270 16.21 -0.34 -15.69
C ARG A 270 16.00 -0.58 -14.19
N LYS A 271 17.05 -1.01 -13.49
CA LYS A 271 17.06 -1.27 -12.04
C LYS A 271 17.56 -0.11 -11.18
N GLY A 272 17.74 1.05 -11.74
CA GLY A 272 18.32 2.19 -11.07
C GLY A 272 19.49 2.73 -11.86
N THR A 273 20.38 3.40 -11.16
CA THR A 273 21.57 4.01 -11.73
C THR A 273 22.79 3.45 -11.01
N ASP A 274 23.83 3.09 -11.76
CA ASP A 274 25.11 2.73 -11.15
C ASP A 274 25.61 3.88 -10.29
N ARG A 275 25.87 3.60 -9.02
CA ARG A 275 26.26 4.64 -8.05
C ARG A 275 27.62 5.26 -8.37
N ILE A 276 28.46 4.56 -9.15
CA ILE A 276 29.82 4.98 -9.48
C ILE A 276 29.85 5.75 -10.79
N THR A 277 29.21 5.20 -11.84
CA THR A 277 29.27 5.77 -13.20
C THR A 277 28.13 6.73 -13.51
N GLY A 278 27.01 6.65 -12.79
CA GLY A 278 25.79 7.41 -13.09
C GLY A 278 25.00 6.83 -14.27
N ASP A 279 25.43 5.71 -14.83
CA ASP A 279 24.75 5.07 -15.95
C ASP A 279 23.53 4.26 -15.47
N PRO A 280 22.47 4.16 -16.26
CA PRO A 280 21.35 3.31 -15.93
C PRO A 280 21.78 1.84 -15.91
N ILE A 281 21.60 1.17 -14.78
CA ILE A 281 21.80 -0.28 -14.68
C ILE A 281 20.64 -0.95 -15.43
N GLN A 282 20.96 -1.55 -16.58
CA GLN A 282 20.01 -2.35 -17.35
C GLN A 282 20.26 -3.82 -17.07
N VAL A 283 19.22 -4.53 -16.64
CA VAL A 283 19.27 -5.97 -16.40
C VAL A 283 18.35 -6.64 -17.41
N GLN A 284 18.86 -7.67 -18.06
CA GLN A 284 18.07 -8.48 -18.97
C GLN A 284 17.38 -9.61 -18.21
N TYR A 285 16.05 -9.64 -18.30
CA TYR A 285 15.23 -10.72 -17.77
C TYR A 285 14.61 -11.52 -18.90
N LYS A 286 14.55 -12.82 -18.73
CA LYS A 286 13.89 -13.72 -19.67
C LYS A 286 12.67 -14.34 -19.00
N ILE A 287 11.50 -14.09 -19.55
CA ILE A 287 10.27 -14.72 -19.09
C ILE A 287 10.38 -16.23 -19.30
N SER A 288 10.29 -17.01 -18.23
CA SER A 288 10.34 -18.47 -18.30
C SER A 288 8.98 -19.06 -18.64
N GLN A 289 7.93 -18.61 -17.96
CA GLN A 289 6.56 -19.08 -18.15
C GLN A 289 5.55 -17.99 -17.77
N ILE A 290 4.37 -18.02 -18.39
CA ILE A 290 3.22 -17.18 -18.06
C ILE A 290 2.03 -18.09 -17.77
N ARG A 291 1.41 -17.93 -16.59
CA ARG A 291 0.21 -18.64 -16.20
C ARG A 291 -0.96 -17.68 -16.00
N ASN A 292 -2.16 -18.12 -16.36
CA ASN A 292 -3.39 -17.39 -15.99
C ASN A 292 -3.72 -17.58 -14.49
N ALA A 293 -4.80 -16.95 -14.03
CA ALA A 293 -5.24 -17.07 -12.63
C ALA A 293 -5.80 -18.46 -12.28
N ALA A 294 -6.07 -19.32 -13.26
CA ALA A 294 -6.38 -20.73 -13.05
C ALA A 294 -5.13 -21.62 -12.91
N GLY A 295 -3.92 -21.03 -13.01
CA GLY A 295 -2.65 -21.76 -12.92
C GLY A 295 -2.23 -22.45 -14.23
N GLU A 296 -2.97 -22.28 -15.32
CA GLU A 296 -2.67 -22.88 -16.62
C GLU A 296 -1.60 -22.09 -17.37
N ASP A 297 -0.65 -22.79 -18.01
CA ASP A 297 0.32 -22.16 -18.89
C ASP A 297 -0.37 -21.68 -20.17
N THR A 298 -0.46 -20.38 -20.33
CA THR A 298 -1.06 -19.74 -21.50
C THR A 298 -0.05 -19.38 -22.58
N GLY A 299 1.24 -19.39 -22.24
CA GLY A 299 2.30 -18.96 -23.13
C GLY A 299 2.38 -17.45 -23.39
N PHE A 300 1.35 -16.71 -23.08
CA PHE A 300 1.27 -15.25 -23.25
C PHE A 300 0.29 -14.62 -22.26
N LEU A 301 0.42 -13.30 -22.05
CA LEU A 301 -0.51 -12.44 -21.33
C LEU A 301 -0.82 -11.23 -22.21
N SER A 302 -2.08 -10.95 -22.45
CA SER A 302 -2.55 -9.87 -23.33
C SER A 302 -3.06 -8.67 -22.54
N ALA A 303 -3.19 -7.53 -23.22
CA ALA A 303 -3.81 -6.34 -22.69
C ALA A 303 -5.21 -6.66 -22.10
N GLY A 304 -5.50 -6.14 -20.92
CA GLY A 304 -6.74 -6.41 -20.19
C GLY A 304 -6.67 -7.61 -19.24
N GLU A 305 -5.67 -8.47 -19.36
CA GLU A 305 -5.57 -9.70 -18.56
C GLU A 305 -4.68 -9.52 -17.31
N VAL A 306 -4.96 -10.38 -16.33
CA VAL A 306 -4.13 -10.59 -15.13
C VAL A 306 -3.55 -12.00 -15.19
N GLY A 307 -2.27 -12.14 -14.88
CA GLY A 307 -1.60 -13.44 -14.87
C GLY A 307 -0.31 -13.42 -14.08
N VAL A 308 0.27 -14.60 -13.89
CA VAL A 308 1.54 -14.79 -13.17
C VAL A 308 2.68 -14.94 -14.17
N VAL A 309 3.67 -14.09 -14.05
CA VAL A 309 4.87 -14.08 -14.89
C VAL A 309 6.05 -14.60 -14.09
N TYR A 310 6.70 -15.65 -14.57
CA TYR A 310 7.87 -16.29 -13.98
C TYR A 310 9.15 -15.94 -14.73
N GLY A 311 10.30 -16.04 -14.06
CA GLY A 311 11.61 -15.76 -14.66
C GLY A 311 12.09 -14.31 -14.50
N LEU A 312 11.36 -13.50 -13.74
CA LEU A 312 11.68 -12.10 -13.53
C LEU A 312 12.55 -11.84 -12.27
N GLY A 313 13.08 -12.91 -11.68
CA GLY A 313 14.06 -12.86 -10.59
C GLY A 313 13.59 -12.04 -9.38
N ASP A 314 14.26 -10.95 -9.17
CA ASP A 314 14.15 -10.05 -8.02
C ASP A 314 13.36 -8.74 -8.32
N LEU A 315 12.57 -8.72 -9.39
CA LEU A 315 11.70 -7.57 -9.64
C LEU A 315 10.69 -7.39 -8.51
N GLU A 316 10.51 -6.15 -8.11
CA GLU A 316 9.65 -5.79 -6.98
C GLU A 316 8.19 -5.58 -7.40
N ILE A 317 7.30 -5.58 -6.42
CA ILE A 317 5.92 -5.11 -6.58
C ILE A 317 5.93 -3.62 -6.95
N GLY A 318 5.05 -3.22 -7.87
CA GLY A 318 5.01 -1.86 -8.41
C GLY A 318 5.92 -1.67 -9.62
N HIS A 319 6.64 -2.72 -10.05
CA HIS A 319 7.43 -2.62 -11.28
C HIS A 319 6.52 -2.41 -12.49
N VAL A 320 6.88 -1.44 -13.32
CA VAL A 320 6.14 -1.09 -14.54
C VAL A 320 6.81 -1.69 -15.76
N PHE A 321 6.05 -2.44 -16.54
CA PHE A 321 6.46 -2.94 -17.84
C PHE A 321 6.14 -1.93 -18.94
N GLY A 322 7.06 -1.70 -19.85
CA GLY A 322 6.85 -0.86 -21.01
C GLY A 322 6.75 0.64 -20.68
N ASN A 323 5.77 1.35 -21.26
CA ASN A 323 5.67 2.79 -21.15
C ASN A 323 4.84 3.25 -19.92
N PRO A 324 5.47 3.87 -18.89
CA PRO A 324 4.76 4.30 -17.67
C PRO A 324 3.68 5.36 -17.92
N GLN A 325 3.83 6.18 -18.97
CA GLN A 325 2.88 7.25 -19.29
C GLN A 325 1.54 6.73 -19.81
N LYS A 326 1.49 5.45 -20.17
CA LYS A 326 0.27 4.76 -20.64
C LYS A 326 -0.49 4.06 -19.52
N LEU A 327 0.05 4.07 -18.29
CA LEU A 327 -0.67 3.55 -17.13
C LEU A 327 -1.89 4.41 -16.80
N PRO A 328 -3.02 3.82 -16.40
CA PRO A 328 -4.15 4.58 -15.87
C PRO A 328 -3.75 5.39 -14.63
N ARG A 329 -4.41 6.54 -14.42
CA ARG A 329 -4.13 7.42 -13.27
C ARG A 329 -4.26 6.74 -11.90
N LYS A 330 -5.07 5.70 -11.81
CA LYS A 330 -5.23 4.88 -10.58
C LYS A 330 -3.99 4.05 -10.25
N VAL A 331 -3.08 3.84 -11.20
CA VAL A 331 -1.86 3.06 -11.00
C VAL A 331 -0.72 4.02 -10.68
N GLN A 332 -0.41 4.15 -9.41
CA GLN A 332 0.66 5.03 -8.91
C GLN A 332 1.65 4.22 -8.04
N PRO A 333 2.54 3.43 -8.65
CA PRO A 333 3.57 2.72 -7.91
C PRO A 333 4.45 3.72 -7.15
N GLY A 334 4.63 3.53 -5.85
CA GLY A 334 5.42 4.43 -4.99
C GLY A 334 4.63 5.35 -4.08
N THR A 335 3.29 5.37 -4.16
CA THR A 335 2.41 6.12 -3.24
C THR A 335 1.81 5.28 -2.12
N LEU A 336 2.34 4.09 -1.89
CA LEU A 336 1.85 3.17 -0.84
C LEU A 336 1.97 3.79 0.55
N LYS A 337 1.05 3.42 1.43
CA LYS A 337 1.11 3.80 2.85
C LYS A 337 2.45 3.39 3.46
N THR A 338 3.06 4.30 4.20
CA THR A 338 4.34 4.04 4.87
C THR A 338 4.09 3.39 6.23
N PRO A 339 4.76 2.29 6.57
CA PRO A 339 4.71 1.73 7.91
C PRO A 339 5.18 2.74 8.95
N LEU A 340 4.50 2.75 10.09
CA LEU A 340 4.78 3.70 11.19
C LEU A 340 5.47 3.06 12.38
N MET A 341 5.59 1.75 12.37
CA MET A 341 6.19 0.97 13.46
C MET A 341 7.30 0.08 12.95
N MET A 342 8.28 -0.15 13.78
CA MET A 342 9.32 -1.14 13.57
C MET A 342 9.40 -2.10 14.76
N VAL A 343 9.86 -3.31 14.51
CA VAL A 343 9.99 -4.34 15.52
C VAL A 343 11.27 -5.12 15.30
N GLN A 344 11.93 -5.46 16.40
CA GLN A 344 13.05 -6.39 16.41
C GLN A 344 12.52 -7.82 16.35
N VAL A 345 13.15 -8.66 15.54
CA VAL A 345 12.86 -10.09 15.43
C VAL A 345 14.02 -10.88 16.03
N LEU A 346 13.71 -11.72 17.01
CA LEU A 346 14.69 -12.53 17.72
C LEU A 346 14.42 -14.02 17.43
N PRO A 347 15.39 -14.77 16.89
CA PRO A 347 15.26 -16.22 16.77
C PRO A 347 15.39 -16.90 18.13
N GLU A 348 14.88 -18.12 18.28
CA GLU A 348 15.00 -18.92 19.50
C GLU A 348 16.48 -19.25 19.83
N SER A 349 17.30 -19.42 18.79
CA SER A 349 18.74 -19.63 18.92
C SER A 349 19.51 -18.63 18.07
N PRO A 350 20.62 -18.05 18.58
CA PRO A 350 21.49 -17.15 17.80
C PRO A 350 22.05 -17.79 16.51
N GLU A 351 22.21 -19.11 16.50
CA GLU A 351 22.68 -19.86 15.32
C GLU A 351 21.69 -19.81 14.13
N GLU A 352 20.42 -19.54 14.43
CA GLU A 352 19.37 -19.43 13.40
C GLU A 352 19.30 -18.05 12.74
N MET A 353 20.12 -17.07 13.17
CA MET A 353 20.09 -15.70 12.64
C MET A 353 20.27 -15.65 11.12
N GLN A 354 21.18 -16.47 10.56
CA GLN A 354 21.38 -16.49 9.11
C GLN A 354 20.12 -17.00 8.37
N ARG A 355 19.47 -18.03 8.88
CA ARG A 355 18.20 -18.56 8.33
C ARG A 355 17.08 -17.53 8.47
N LEU A 356 17.06 -16.79 9.58
CA LEU A 356 16.11 -15.71 9.81
C LEU A 356 16.29 -14.57 8.79
N ARG A 357 17.53 -14.17 8.52
CA ARG A 357 17.84 -13.16 7.48
C ARG A 357 17.30 -13.58 6.12
N GLU A 358 17.57 -14.82 5.70
CA GLU A 358 17.09 -15.37 4.43
C GLU A 358 15.55 -15.40 4.38
N ALA A 359 14.90 -15.87 5.45
CA ALA A 359 13.44 -15.91 5.55
C ALA A 359 12.82 -14.50 5.49
N CYS A 360 13.37 -13.54 6.24
CA CYS A 360 12.90 -12.15 6.24
C CYS A 360 13.15 -11.47 4.88
N SER A 361 14.24 -11.78 4.19
CA SER A 361 14.49 -11.30 2.83
C SER A 361 13.42 -11.80 1.84
N VAL A 362 13.03 -13.08 1.93
CA VAL A 362 11.94 -13.64 1.13
C VAL A 362 10.63 -12.93 1.47
N LEU A 363 10.28 -12.78 2.74
CA LEU A 363 9.05 -12.09 3.16
C LEU A 363 9.04 -10.63 2.71
N SER A 364 10.17 -9.92 2.80
CA SER A 364 10.29 -8.53 2.32
C SER A 364 10.17 -8.42 0.80
N SER A 365 10.59 -9.45 0.05
CA SER A 365 10.37 -9.49 -1.40
C SER A 365 8.91 -9.69 -1.78
N GLU A 366 8.12 -10.33 -0.90
CA GLU A 366 6.68 -10.55 -1.04
C GLU A 366 5.87 -9.35 -0.55
N ASP A 367 6.35 -8.68 0.51
CA ASP A 367 5.81 -7.42 1.01
C ASP A 367 6.93 -6.38 1.21
N PRO A 368 7.16 -5.50 0.23
CA PRO A 368 8.23 -4.49 0.30
C PRO A 368 8.12 -3.52 1.46
N LEU A 369 6.92 -3.38 2.06
CA LEU A 369 6.72 -2.51 3.21
C LEU A 369 7.32 -3.07 4.50
N LEU A 370 7.58 -4.37 4.59
CA LEU A 370 8.29 -4.96 5.71
C LEU A 370 9.72 -4.43 5.86
N GLN A 371 10.34 -3.97 4.77
CA GLN A 371 11.69 -3.39 4.75
C GLN A 371 12.64 -4.11 5.69
N ALA A 372 12.72 -5.45 5.55
CA ALA A 372 13.55 -6.29 6.40
C ALA A 372 15.01 -5.86 6.34
N ARG A 373 15.57 -5.53 7.50
CA ARG A 373 16.95 -5.04 7.62
C ARG A 373 17.70 -5.76 8.73
N TYR A 374 18.87 -6.24 8.41
CA TYR A 374 19.82 -6.76 9.40
C TYR A 374 20.83 -5.67 9.76
N VAL A 375 20.92 -5.34 11.04
CA VAL A 375 21.88 -4.34 11.54
C VAL A 375 23.13 -5.07 12.01
N GLN A 376 24.20 -5.01 11.20
CA GLN A 376 25.44 -5.76 11.46
C GLN A 376 26.08 -5.39 12.81
N LEU A 377 26.06 -4.11 13.18
CA LEU A 377 26.65 -3.62 14.43
C LEU A 377 26.02 -4.19 15.70
N THR A 378 24.70 -4.38 15.70
CA THR A 378 23.95 -4.87 16.87
C THR A 378 23.58 -6.34 16.72
N GLY A 379 23.75 -6.93 15.53
CA GLY A 379 23.32 -8.29 15.24
C GLY A 379 21.80 -8.46 15.22
N GLU A 380 21.04 -7.38 15.00
CA GLU A 380 19.58 -7.36 15.12
C GLU A 380 18.90 -7.45 13.75
N MET A 381 17.81 -8.20 13.70
CA MET A 381 16.89 -8.21 12.56
C MET A 381 15.70 -7.30 12.85
N ILE A 382 15.46 -6.30 12.02
CA ILE A 382 14.38 -5.31 12.17
C ILE A 382 13.41 -5.42 11.00
N LEU A 383 12.12 -5.42 11.29
CA LEU A 383 11.03 -5.33 10.31
C LEU A 383 10.22 -4.06 10.54
N GLN A 384 9.70 -3.47 9.47
CA GLN A 384 8.66 -2.44 9.54
C GLN A 384 7.28 -3.09 9.46
N ILE A 385 6.32 -2.58 10.23
CA ILE A 385 4.97 -3.14 10.33
C ILE A 385 3.90 -2.05 10.35
N MET A 386 2.70 -2.42 9.91
CA MET A 386 1.51 -1.55 9.93
C MET A 386 0.75 -1.66 11.26
N GLY A 387 0.73 -2.84 11.88
CA GLY A 387 -0.03 -3.09 13.10
C GLY A 387 0.35 -4.40 13.81
N LYS A 388 -0.25 -4.61 14.98
CA LYS A 388 0.07 -5.76 15.84
C LYS A 388 -0.42 -7.10 15.28
N VAL A 389 -1.54 -7.12 14.54
CA VAL A 389 -2.05 -8.35 13.92
C VAL A 389 -1.08 -8.89 12.88
N GLN A 390 -0.38 -7.99 12.17
CA GLN A 390 0.65 -8.38 11.21
C GLN A 390 1.80 -9.15 11.89
N LEU A 391 2.16 -8.81 13.14
CA LEU A 391 3.22 -9.54 13.89
C LEU A 391 2.86 -11.00 14.13
N GLU A 392 1.64 -11.26 14.56
CA GLU A 392 1.18 -12.62 14.85
C GLU A 392 1.18 -13.48 13.59
N ILE A 393 0.82 -12.86 12.45
CA ILE A 393 0.84 -13.51 11.14
C ILE A 393 2.28 -13.78 10.68
N LEU A 394 3.18 -12.81 10.86
CA LEU A 394 4.60 -12.97 10.54
C LEU A 394 5.24 -14.08 11.39
N GLN A 395 4.92 -14.14 12.69
CA GLN A 395 5.40 -15.21 13.58
C GLN A 395 4.97 -16.58 13.07
N GLU A 396 3.71 -16.69 12.69
CA GLU A 396 3.18 -17.94 12.17
C GLU A 396 3.77 -18.31 10.81
N MET A 397 3.95 -17.33 9.91
CA MET A 397 4.59 -17.55 8.61
C MET A 397 6.05 -18.00 8.77
N LEU A 398 6.81 -17.38 9.67
CA LEU A 398 8.19 -17.78 9.96
C LEU A 398 8.25 -19.20 10.51
N ASN A 399 7.31 -19.57 11.38
CA ASN A 399 7.23 -20.93 11.94
C ASN A 399 6.79 -21.97 10.88
N THR A 400 5.71 -21.71 10.16
CA THR A 400 5.09 -22.72 9.26
C THR A 400 5.84 -22.90 7.95
N ARG A 401 6.37 -21.82 7.35
CA ARG A 401 7.05 -21.86 6.05
C ARG A 401 8.54 -22.12 6.16
N PHE A 402 9.18 -21.58 7.21
CA PHE A 402 10.64 -21.62 7.35
C PHE A 402 11.10 -22.47 8.53
N GLY A 403 10.17 -22.95 9.38
CA GLY A 403 10.49 -23.74 10.56
C GLY A 403 11.27 -22.95 11.61
N LEU A 404 11.09 -21.61 11.64
CA LEU A 404 11.78 -20.71 12.55
C LEU A 404 10.83 -20.25 13.65
N LYS A 405 11.15 -20.52 14.89
CA LYS A 405 10.47 -19.96 16.03
C LYS A 405 11.12 -18.63 16.40
N VAL A 406 10.32 -17.59 16.43
CA VAL A 406 10.78 -16.23 16.70
C VAL A 406 9.95 -15.58 17.79
N THR A 407 10.56 -14.62 18.46
CA THR A 407 9.89 -13.66 19.34
C THR A 407 10.11 -12.26 18.80
N PHE A 408 9.13 -11.38 19.05
CA PHE A 408 9.24 -9.97 18.67
C PHE A 408 9.50 -9.12 19.91
N GLY A 409 10.38 -8.14 19.75
CA GLY A 409 10.51 -7.06 20.71
C GLY A 409 9.25 -6.18 20.74
N GLU A 410 9.23 -5.20 21.64
CA GLU A 410 8.14 -4.23 21.66
C GLU A 410 8.16 -3.37 20.38
N PRO A 411 7.02 -3.21 19.68
CA PRO A 411 6.94 -2.33 18.52
C PRO A 411 7.27 -0.89 18.90
N ALA A 412 8.18 -0.29 18.15
CA ALA A 412 8.59 1.10 18.32
C ALA A 412 8.10 1.95 17.15
N VAL A 413 7.72 3.19 17.42
CA VAL A 413 7.32 4.14 16.38
C VAL A 413 8.53 4.59 15.56
N ILE A 414 8.34 4.75 14.26
CA ILE A 414 9.37 5.27 13.35
C ILE A 414 9.30 6.78 13.37
N TYR A 415 10.30 7.41 13.97
CA TYR A 415 10.49 8.86 13.95
C TYR A 415 11.19 9.31 12.67
N ARG A 416 11.21 10.61 12.46
CA ARG A 416 12.08 11.28 11.49
C ARG A 416 12.82 12.40 12.18
N GLU A 417 13.78 13.02 11.48
CA GLU A 417 14.46 14.20 11.96
C GLU A 417 14.66 15.24 10.86
N THR A 418 14.87 16.48 11.27
CA THR A 418 15.20 17.58 10.36
C THR A 418 16.17 18.53 11.05
N ILE A 419 16.72 19.48 10.30
CA ILE A 419 17.59 20.51 10.84
C ILE A 419 16.78 21.55 11.62
N ARG A 420 17.34 22.09 12.71
CA ARG A 420 16.70 23.11 13.53
C ARG A 420 16.80 24.50 12.92
N GLU A 421 17.99 24.86 12.45
CA GLU A 421 18.28 26.16 11.86
C GLU A 421 19.20 26.02 10.66
N ARG A 422 19.23 27.05 9.81
CA ARG A 422 20.10 27.08 8.65
C ARG A 422 21.55 26.96 9.07
N ALA A 423 22.31 26.08 8.38
CA ALA A 423 23.71 25.85 8.66
C ALA A 423 24.47 25.46 7.41
N THR A 424 25.76 25.72 7.42
CA THR A 424 26.70 25.32 6.37
C THR A 424 27.38 24.01 6.75
N GLY A 425 27.46 23.07 5.78
CA GLY A 425 28.24 21.84 5.90
C GLY A 425 29.49 21.91 5.02
N PHE A 426 30.61 21.42 5.50
CA PHE A 426 31.84 21.41 4.77
C PHE A 426 32.55 20.07 4.87
N VAL A 427 33.18 19.67 3.76
CA VAL A 427 34.06 18.50 3.72
C VAL A 427 35.21 18.73 2.73
N ALA A 428 36.39 18.30 3.12
CA ALA A 428 37.57 18.21 2.24
C ALA A 428 38.08 16.76 2.26
N TYR A 429 37.63 15.95 1.31
CA TYR A 429 38.11 14.60 1.12
C TYR A 429 39.24 14.58 0.12
N THR A 430 40.45 14.79 0.61
CA THR A 430 41.68 14.95 -0.20
C THR A 430 42.77 13.94 0.16
N MET A 431 42.52 13.10 1.14
CA MET A 431 43.46 12.08 1.63
C MET A 431 42.71 10.79 1.95
N PRO A 432 43.34 9.60 1.85
CA PRO A 432 44.65 9.30 1.25
C PRO A 432 44.60 9.42 -0.28
N LYS A 433 45.72 9.76 -0.88
CA LYS A 433 45.82 9.87 -2.35
C LYS A 433 45.71 8.48 -3.05
N PRO A 434 45.13 8.42 -4.27
CA PRO A 434 44.52 9.49 -5.03
C PRO A 434 43.02 9.63 -4.71
N CYS A 435 42.58 10.76 -4.17
CA CYS A 435 41.18 11.16 -4.06
C CYS A 435 41.12 12.68 -3.97
N TRP A 436 40.02 13.26 -4.43
CA TRP A 436 39.81 14.70 -4.28
C TRP A 436 38.36 15.08 -4.49
N ALA A 437 37.69 15.44 -3.40
CA ALA A 437 36.35 16.04 -3.43
C ALA A 437 36.25 17.06 -2.29
N VAL A 438 36.08 18.33 -2.62
CA VAL A 438 35.77 19.38 -1.65
C VAL A 438 34.34 19.83 -1.93
N LEU A 439 33.50 19.87 -0.89
CA LEU A 439 32.10 20.25 -1.00
C LEU A 439 31.69 21.20 0.11
N GLU A 440 30.91 22.21 -0.26
CA GLU A 440 30.26 23.15 0.64
C GLU A 440 28.76 23.11 0.41
N PHE A 441 28.03 22.92 1.48
CA PHE A 441 26.59 22.83 1.47
C PHE A 441 25.98 23.94 2.31
N ASP A 442 24.82 24.43 1.88
CA ASP A 442 23.90 25.22 2.67
C ASP A 442 22.66 24.37 2.94
N LEU A 443 22.32 24.17 4.21
CA LEU A 443 21.21 23.37 4.66
C LEU A 443 20.18 24.29 5.29
N GLU A 444 18.97 24.33 4.76
CA GLU A 444 17.87 25.15 5.25
C GLU A 444 16.66 24.28 5.65
N PRO A 445 16.01 24.56 6.80
CA PRO A 445 14.73 23.90 7.12
C PRO A 445 13.71 24.16 6.01
N ALA A 446 12.96 23.14 5.63
CA ALA A 446 11.88 23.25 4.67
C ALA A 446 10.50 23.02 5.35
N PRO A 447 9.38 23.42 4.72
CA PRO A 447 8.04 23.20 5.27
C PRO A 447 7.79 21.71 5.57
N ARG A 448 6.99 21.42 6.61
CA ARG A 448 6.67 20.04 7.00
C ARG A 448 5.95 19.30 5.86
N GLY A 449 6.43 18.11 5.54
CA GLY A 449 5.91 17.27 4.46
C GLY A 449 6.43 17.64 3.06
N SER A 450 7.34 18.61 2.94
CA SER A 450 7.94 18.99 1.64
C SER A 450 9.02 18.02 1.16
N GLY A 451 9.54 17.16 2.05
CA GLY A 451 10.60 16.21 1.72
C GLY A 451 11.96 16.86 1.53
N ILE A 452 12.75 16.34 0.60
CA ILE A 452 14.11 16.80 0.32
C ILE A 452 14.13 17.56 -1.01
N HIS A 453 14.68 18.78 -0.97
CA HIS A 453 14.90 19.60 -2.15
C HIS A 453 16.40 19.83 -2.33
N PHE A 454 16.92 19.48 -3.50
CA PHE A 454 18.33 19.69 -3.82
C PHE A 454 18.49 20.65 -5.00
N GLU A 455 19.44 21.57 -4.88
CA GLU A 455 19.87 22.43 -5.97
C GLU A 455 21.39 22.61 -5.94
N SER A 456 22.01 22.82 -7.08
CA SER A 456 23.41 23.15 -7.20
C SER A 456 23.60 24.57 -7.74
N ALA A 457 24.29 25.40 -6.98
CA ALA A 457 24.71 26.75 -7.38
C ALA A 457 26.15 26.77 -7.88
N VAL A 458 26.83 25.61 -7.94
CA VAL A 458 28.25 25.53 -8.29
C VAL A 458 28.43 25.54 -9.80
N SER A 459 29.45 26.33 -10.24
CA SER A 459 29.86 26.36 -11.64
C SER A 459 30.36 24.98 -12.12
N GLY A 460 30.02 24.61 -13.35
CA GLY A 460 30.59 23.41 -14.00
C GLY A 460 32.11 23.47 -14.21
N ARG A 461 32.74 24.62 -13.97
CA ARG A 461 34.23 24.75 -13.96
C ARG A 461 34.82 24.29 -12.63
N ASP A 462 34.13 24.55 -11.52
CA ASP A 462 34.60 24.21 -10.18
C ASP A 462 34.31 22.73 -9.88
N ILE A 463 33.08 22.27 -10.18
CA ILE A 463 32.68 20.87 -10.10
C ILE A 463 31.99 20.49 -11.40
N LEU A 464 32.54 19.53 -12.13
CA LEU A 464 31.93 19.06 -13.39
C LEU A 464 30.48 18.54 -13.15
N PRO A 465 29.54 18.75 -14.10
CA PRO A 465 28.14 18.34 -13.95
C PRO A 465 27.96 16.86 -13.54
N ARG A 466 28.81 15.97 -14.07
CA ARG A 466 28.81 14.56 -13.71
C ARG A 466 29.07 14.31 -12.21
N TYR A 467 29.91 15.13 -11.59
CA TYR A 467 30.22 15.03 -10.17
C TYR A 467 29.13 15.67 -9.30
N GLN A 468 28.51 16.77 -9.77
CA GLN A 468 27.33 17.33 -9.10
C GLN A 468 26.18 16.32 -9.08
N HIS A 469 26.00 15.55 -10.15
CA HIS A 469 25.04 14.45 -10.19
C HIS A 469 25.39 13.32 -9.20
N GLN A 470 26.67 13.02 -8.97
CA GLN A 470 27.08 12.06 -7.94
C GLN A 470 26.74 12.55 -6.52
N VAL A 471 26.87 13.86 -6.26
CA VAL A 471 26.42 14.46 -4.99
C VAL A 471 24.91 14.23 -4.80
N GLU A 472 24.10 14.53 -5.81
CA GLU A 472 22.66 14.31 -5.77
C GLU A 472 22.29 12.83 -5.52
N GLN A 473 22.97 11.91 -6.20
CA GLN A 473 22.78 10.48 -6.03
C GLN A 473 23.19 9.94 -4.65
N ALA A 474 24.09 10.62 -3.97
CA ALA A 474 24.53 10.27 -2.62
C ALA A 474 23.59 10.77 -1.51
N LEU A 475 22.64 11.68 -1.82
CA LEU A 475 21.72 12.24 -0.81
C LEU A 475 20.87 11.20 -0.09
N PRO A 476 20.28 10.19 -0.74
CA PRO A 476 19.53 9.16 -0.03
C PRO A 476 20.36 8.45 1.05
N LEU A 477 21.63 8.17 0.76
CA LEU A 477 22.58 7.61 1.72
C LEU A 477 22.89 8.62 2.84
N ALA A 478 23.21 9.86 2.51
CA ALA A 478 23.59 10.90 3.47
C ALA A 478 22.47 11.22 4.46
N LEU A 479 21.21 11.10 4.02
CA LEU A 479 19.99 11.43 4.76
C LEU A 479 19.27 10.22 5.35
N SER A 480 19.75 8.99 5.07
CA SER A 480 19.17 7.77 5.61
C SER A 480 19.15 7.75 7.14
N GLN A 481 20.07 8.48 7.75
CA GLN A 481 20.20 8.63 9.18
C GLN A 481 20.89 9.95 9.54
N GLY A 482 20.21 10.79 10.33
CA GLY A 482 20.77 12.04 10.83
C GLY A 482 21.44 11.88 12.20
N ARG A 483 21.43 12.94 13.01
CA ARG A 483 22.16 12.98 14.30
C ARG A 483 21.40 12.32 15.45
N LEU A 484 20.07 12.17 15.31
CA LEU A 484 19.21 11.47 16.28
C LEU A 484 18.98 10.00 15.92
N GLY A 485 19.56 9.56 14.80
CA GLY A 485 19.50 8.18 14.33
C GLY A 485 18.33 7.87 13.40
N TRP A 486 17.54 8.87 13.04
CA TRP A 486 16.37 8.72 12.18
C TRP A 486 16.62 9.29 10.77
N GLN A 487 15.75 8.93 9.82
CA GLN A 487 15.80 9.48 8.48
C GLN A 487 15.56 10.99 8.49
N VAL A 488 16.41 11.76 7.79
CA VAL A 488 16.25 13.20 7.65
C VAL A 488 15.24 13.52 6.56
N THR A 489 14.36 14.50 6.82
CA THR A 489 13.34 14.99 5.88
C THR A 489 13.15 16.50 6.02
N ASP A 490 12.33 17.10 5.15
CA ASP A 490 11.94 18.50 5.17
C ASP A 490 13.16 19.43 5.21
N LEU A 491 14.05 19.24 4.24
CA LEU A 491 15.32 19.91 4.15
C LEU A 491 15.58 20.40 2.72
N LYS A 492 15.94 21.67 2.59
CA LYS A 492 16.51 22.20 1.35
C LYS A 492 18.04 22.16 1.47
N ILE A 493 18.68 21.58 0.46
CA ILE A 493 20.11 21.38 0.36
C ILE A 493 20.60 22.12 -0.87
N THR A 494 21.45 23.10 -0.70
CA THR A 494 22.11 23.80 -1.79
C THR A 494 23.61 23.48 -1.78
N LEU A 495 24.12 22.90 -2.86
CA LEU A 495 25.55 22.78 -3.07
C LEU A 495 26.06 24.16 -3.49
N THR A 496 26.77 24.86 -2.57
CA THR A 496 27.19 26.27 -2.74
C THR A 496 28.60 26.44 -3.22
N GLY A 497 29.45 25.44 -2.97
CA GLY A 497 30.86 25.51 -3.32
C GLY A 497 31.57 24.17 -3.36
N GLY A 498 32.79 24.18 -3.78
CA GLY A 498 33.67 23.02 -3.80
C GLY A 498 34.57 22.99 -5.00
N ASN A 499 35.37 21.96 -5.10
CA ASN A 499 36.24 21.76 -6.26
C ASN A 499 36.58 20.28 -6.48
N HIS A 500 37.02 19.99 -7.69
CA HIS A 500 37.59 18.71 -8.09
C HIS A 500 39.02 18.87 -8.60
N HIS A 501 39.77 17.79 -8.65
CA HIS A 501 41.13 17.77 -9.20
C HIS A 501 41.18 16.93 -10.48
N LEU A 502 41.73 17.49 -11.56
CA LEU A 502 41.69 16.85 -12.89
C LEU A 502 42.26 15.42 -12.95
N ILE A 503 43.26 15.12 -12.10
CA ILE A 503 43.97 13.82 -12.11
C ILE A 503 43.52 12.93 -10.94
N HIS A 504 43.17 13.48 -9.78
CA HIS A 504 42.98 12.73 -8.53
C HIS A 504 41.52 12.50 -8.16
N THR A 505 40.58 13.12 -8.86
CA THR A 505 39.14 12.97 -8.59
C THR A 505 38.58 11.77 -9.31
N HIS A 506 37.87 10.93 -8.56
CA HIS A 506 37.05 9.83 -9.06
C HIS A 506 35.56 10.05 -8.68
N PRO A 507 34.59 9.53 -9.44
CA PRO A 507 33.17 9.69 -9.11
C PRO A 507 32.82 9.24 -7.69
N LEU A 508 33.43 8.16 -7.20
CA LEU A 508 33.23 7.64 -5.84
C LEU A 508 33.62 8.65 -4.75
N ASP A 509 34.55 9.55 -5.03
CA ASP A 509 35.01 10.52 -4.03
C ASP A 509 33.87 11.46 -3.60
N PHE A 510 33.00 11.85 -4.54
CA PHE A 510 31.82 12.67 -4.26
C PHE A 510 30.73 11.91 -3.51
N ILE A 511 30.56 10.62 -3.78
CA ILE A 511 29.64 9.76 -3.04
C ILE A 511 30.09 9.60 -1.58
N VAL A 512 31.38 9.46 -1.33
CA VAL A 512 31.96 9.38 0.02
C VAL A 512 31.93 10.73 0.74
N ALA A 513 32.22 11.81 0.05
CA ALA A 513 32.29 13.14 0.65
C ALA A 513 30.91 13.70 1.03
N THR A 514 29.85 13.41 0.25
CA THR A 514 28.53 14.00 0.45
C THR A 514 27.95 13.69 1.84
N PRO A 515 27.91 12.45 2.34
CA PRO A 515 27.46 12.16 3.70
C PRO A 515 28.26 12.90 4.77
N MET A 516 29.58 13.05 4.59
CA MET A 516 30.43 13.76 5.53
C MET A 516 30.08 15.27 5.62
N GLY A 517 29.89 15.93 4.48
CA GLY A 517 29.51 17.34 4.43
C GLY A 517 28.08 17.59 4.94
N ILE A 518 27.13 16.75 4.58
CA ILE A 518 25.73 16.84 5.07
C ILE A 518 25.67 16.64 6.59
N GLN A 519 26.35 15.63 7.12
CA GLN A 519 26.36 15.38 8.57
C GLN A 519 27.09 16.49 9.36
N ASP A 520 28.09 17.14 8.78
CA ASP A 520 28.73 18.34 9.38
C ASP A 520 27.73 19.50 9.48
N GLY A 521 26.96 19.75 8.43
CA GLY A 521 25.91 20.76 8.44
C GLY A 521 24.78 20.44 9.45
N LEU A 522 24.30 19.20 9.50
CA LEU A 522 23.30 18.77 10.49
C LEU A 522 23.82 18.90 11.93
N ARG A 523 25.08 18.63 12.18
CA ARG A 523 25.72 18.83 13.48
C ARG A 523 25.72 20.30 13.90
N ARG A 524 26.05 21.21 12.96
CA ARG A 524 26.10 22.65 13.22
C ARG A 524 24.72 23.27 13.40
N GLY A 525 23.75 22.91 12.56
CA GLY A 525 22.40 23.45 12.61
C GLY A 525 21.50 22.79 13.66
N GLY A 526 22.00 21.75 14.34
CA GLY A 526 21.21 20.97 15.31
C GLY A 526 20.08 20.18 14.65
N SER A 527 19.63 19.11 15.30
CA SER A 527 18.53 18.26 14.81
C SER A 527 17.28 18.39 15.67
N ILE A 528 16.13 18.31 15.04
CA ILE A 528 14.79 18.24 15.66
C ILE A 528 14.22 16.86 15.38
N LEU A 529 13.71 16.21 16.43
CA LEU A 529 12.98 14.96 16.33
C LEU A 529 11.56 15.23 15.82
N LEU A 530 11.10 14.42 14.88
CA LEU A 530 9.76 14.47 14.31
C LEU A 530 9.00 13.18 14.62
N GLU A 531 7.84 13.30 15.29
CA GLU A 531 6.93 12.18 15.56
C GLU A 531 5.82 12.10 14.50
N PRO A 532 5.42 10.89 14.06
CA PRO A 532 4.29 10.72 13.17
C PRO A 532 2.99 11.06 13.91
N VAL A 533 2.08 11.77 13.22
CA VAL A 533 0.76 12.16 13.72
C VAL A 533 -0.31 11.48 12.88
N LEU A 534 -1.26 10.86 13.55
CA LEU A 534 -2.43 10.23 12.93
C LEU A 534 -3.60 11.20 12.93
N ALA A 535 -4.28 11.29 11.79
CA ALA A 535 -5.63 11.82 11.72
C ALA A 535 -6.61 10.69 12.06
N ILE A 536 -7.32 10.82 13.17
CA ILE A 536 -8.23 9.81 13.67
C ILE A 536 -9.65 10.37 13.68
N ALA A 537 -10.60 9.64 13.10
CA ALA A 537 -12.03 9.91 13.23
C ALA A 537 -12.64 8.89 14.20
N PHE A 538 -13.26 9.40 15.26
CA PHE A 538 -13.97 8.62 16.26
C PHE A 538 -15.47 8.88 16.11
N THR A 539 -16.24 7.88 15.70
CA THR A 539 -17.70 7.95 15.70
C THR A 539 -18.20 7.18 16.92
N VAL A 540 -18.85 7.88 17.85
CA VAL A 540 -19.22 7.34 19.17
C VAL A 540 -20.62 7.77 19.58
N PRO A 541 -21.32 7.00 20.45
CA PRO A 541 -22.53 7.48 21.10
C PRO A 541 -22.26 8.81 21.83
N SER A 542 -23.20 9.76 21.77
CA SER A 542 -23.05 11.11 22.38
C SER A 542 -22.65 11.06 23.86
N ALA A 543 -23.12 10.05 24.60
CA ALA A 543 -22.75 9.83 26.00
C ALA A 543 -21.25 9.51 26.21
N SER A 544 -20.57 8.96 25.22
CA SER A 544 -19.15 8.60 25.28
C SER A 544 -18.22 9.70 24.79
N ALA A 545 -18.72 10.71 24.07
CA ALA A 545 -17.90 11.73 23.40
C ALA A 545 -16.97 12.48 24.37
N GLY A 546 -17.45 12.88 25.54
CA GLY A 546 -16.64 13.58 26.54
C GLY A 546 -15.45 12.77 27.05
N LYS A 547 -15.61 11.43 27.16
CA LYS A 547 -14.52 10.54 27.54
C LYS A 547 -13.47 10.44 26.44
N ILE A 548 -13.90 10.34 25.18
CA ILE A 548 -12.97 10.29 24.03
C ILE A 548 -12.18 11.59 23.92
N ILE A 549 -12.82 12.75 24.08
CA ILE A 549 -12.13 14.05 24.09
C ILE A 549 -11.03 14.08 25.17
N SER A 550 -11.36 13.64 26.39
CA SER A 550 -10.37 13.55 27.48
C SER A 550 -9.23 12.60 27.15
N ASP A 551 -9.54 11.45 26.56
CA ASP A 551 -8.52 10.46 26.16
C ASP A 551 -7.61 11.01 25.04
N VAL A 552 -8.15 11.72 24.05
CA VAL A 552 -7.37 12.40 23.00
C VAL A 552 -6.39 13.41 23.62
N GLN A 553 -6.83 14.20 24.59
CA GLN A 553 -5.95 15.15 25.30
C GLN A 553 -4.85 14.42 26.08
N GLN A 554 -5.16 13.32 26.76
CA GLN A 554 -4.17 12.50 27.46
C GLN A 554 -3.13 11.91 26.50
N MET A 555 -3.52 11.59 25.26
CA MET A 555 -2.64 11.14 24.20
C MET A 555 -1.87 12.29 23.50
N ARG A 556 -1.88 13.50 24.04
CA ARG A 556 -1.25 14.69 23.44
C ARG A 556 -1.83 15.06 22.08
N GLY A 557 -3.06 14.61 21.82
CA GLY A 557 -3.80 14.92 20.60
C GLY A 557 -4.62 16.20 20.72
N GLU A 558 -5.11 16.66 19.59
CA GLU A 558 -6.02 17.80 19.48
C GLU A 558 -7.25 17.41 18.66
N ILE A 559 -8.42 17.92 19.07
CA ILE A 559 -9.66 17.77 18.31
C ILE A 559 -9.68 18.86 17.23
N THR A 560 -9.81 18.47 15.98
CA THR A 560 -9.82 19.40 14.83
C THR A 560 -11.24 19.76 14.40
N ASP A 561 -12.18 18.80 14.54
CA ASP A 561 -13.58 19.01 14.17
C ASP A 561 -14.51 18.08 14.99
N THR A 562 -15.76 18.46 15.10
CA THR A 562 -16.80 17.70 15.81
C THR A 562 -18.11 17.81 15.05
N VAL A 563 -18.62 16.67 14.57
CA VAL A 563 -19.91 16.56 13.87
C VAL A 563 -20.86 15.78 14.74
N ALA A 564 -21.94 16.43 15.19
CA ALA A 564 -22.98 15.78 15.98
C ALA A 564 -24.14 15.36 15.08
N GLU A 565 -24.59 14.11 15.20
CA GLU A 565 -25.72 13.52 14.49
C GLU A 565 -26.60 12.76 15.46
N ASP A 566 -27.83 13.24 15.68
CA ASP A 566 -28.85 12.64 16.56
C ASP A 566 -28.29 11.98 17.86
N GLU A 567 -27.99 10.68 17.80
CA GLU A 567 -27.49 9.89 18.94
C GLU A 567 -25.96 9.67 18.90
N THR A 568 -25.27 10.08 17.84
CA THR A 568 -23.82 9.85 17.64
C THR A 568 -23.06 11.16 17.43
N VAL A 569 -21.79 11.15 17.82
CA VAL A 569 -20.85 12.25 17.58
C VAL A 569 -19.61 11.70 16.87
N THR A 570 -19.23 12.34 15.78
CA THR A 570 -17.96 12.07 15.10
C THR A 570 -16.95 13.15 15.49
N LEU A 571 -15.85 12.73 16.12
CA LEU A 571 -14.75 13.58 16.54
C LEU A 571 -13.57 13.35 15.61
N HIS A 572 -13.11 14.39 14.94
CA HIS A 572 -11.86 14.35 14.18
C HIS A 572 -10.73 14.87 15.05
N ALA A 573 -9.63 14.10 15.13
CA ALA A 573 -8.51 14.44 15.99
C ALA A 573 -7.17 14.16 15.31
N LEU A 574 -6.16 14.95 15.67
CA LEU A 574 -4.76 14.69 15.33
C LEU A 574 -4.04 14.17 16.58
N VAL A 575 -3.54 12.95 16.53
CA VAL A 575 -2.95 12.26 17.69
C VAL A 575 -1.58 11.68 17.34
N PRO A 576 -0.53 11.87 18.16
CA PRO A 576 0.75 11.21 17.94
C PRO A 576 0.62 9.69 17.92
N ALA A 577 1.25 9.05 16.94
CA ALA A 577 1.20 7.59 16.82
C ALA A 577 1.73 6.90 18.08
N ALA A 578 2.81 7.41 18.67
CA ALA A 578 3.43 6.83 19.87
C ALA A 578 2.48 6.72 21.07
N SER A 579 1.58 7.69 21.25
CA SER A 579 0.64 7.72 22.37
C SER A 579 -0.71 7.04 22.07
N SER A 580 -0.97 6.65 20.81
CA SER A 580 -2.23 6.05 20.39
C SER A 580 -2.14 4.56 20.01
N MET A 581 -0.96 3.94 20.08
CA MET A 581 -0.73 2.55 19.64
C MET A 581 -1.65 1.52 20.33
N ASP A 582 -1.87 1.66 21.62
CA ASP A 582 -2.69 0.72 22.41
C ASP A 582 -4.14 1.21 22.59
N TYR A 583 -4.47 2.38 22.05
CA TYR A 583 -5.77 3.00 22.24
C TYR A 583 -6.95 2.22 21.60
N PRO A 584 -6.83 1.51 20.47
CA PRO A 584 -7.94 0.75 19.89
C PRO A 584 -8.61 -0.22 20.87
N ALA A 585 -7.84 -0.94 21.69
CA ALA A 585 -8.37 -1.85 22.70
C ALA A 585 -9.14 -1.11 23.81
N ARG A 586 -8.60 0.02 24.27
CA ARG A 586 -9.25 0.89 25.26
C ARG A 586 -10.51 1.54 24.69
N PHE A 587 -10.46 1.99 23.44
CA PHE A 587 -11.59 2.59 22.74
C PHE A 587 -12.79 1.63 22.66
N ALA A 588 -12.57 0.38 22.25
CA ALA A 588 -13.61 -0.64 22.21
C ALA A 588 -14.27 -0.85 23.60
N SER A 589 -13.47 -0.84 24.67
CA SER A 589 -13.98 -0.93 26.05
C SER A 589 -14.83 0.30 26.44
N VAL A 590 -14.32 1.51 26.18
CA VAL A 590 -15.00 2.77 26.53
C VAL A 590 -16.33 2.94 25.80
N THR A 591 -16.40 2.50 24.55
CA THR A 591 -17.61 2.59 23.72
C THR A 591 -18.53 1.36 23.86
N SER A 592 -18.13 0.37 24.65
CA SER A 592 -18.82 -0.93 24.77
C SER A 592 -19.06 -1.58 23.39
N GLY A 593 -18.07 -1.45 22.48
CA GLY A 593 -18.14 -1.97 21.12
C GLY A 593 -19.06 -1.19 20.16
N ARG A 594 -19.70 -0.10 20.62
CA ARG A 594 -20.63 0.70 19.79
C ARG A 594 -19.99 1.91 19.12
N GLY A 595 -18.70 2.12 19.32
CA GLY A 595 -17.94 3.15 18.64
C GLY A 595 -17.13 2.61 17.50
N SER A 596 -16.78 3.49 16.56
CA SER A 596 -15.90 3.17 15.46
C SER A 596 -14.73 4.16 15.40
N MET A 597 -13.57 3.68 14.97
CA MET A 597 -12.35 4.46 14.88
C MET A 597 -11.66 4.18 13.55
N SER A 598 -11.37 5.21 12.79
CA SER A 598 -10.51 5.13 11.61
C SER A 598 -9.29 6.03 11.79
N ALA A 599 -8.13 5.56 11.37
CA ALA A 599 -6.87 6.30 11.49
C ALA A 599 -6.08 6.29 10.18
N SER A 600 -5.47 7.42 9.85
CA SER A 600 -4.56 7.57 8.72
C SER A 600 -3.38 8.45 9.10
N LEU A 601 -2.23 8.28 8.44
CA LEU A 601 -1.09 9.18 8.66
C LEU A 601 -1.44 10.58 8.14
N HIS A 602 -1.41 11.58 9.03
CA HIS A 602 -1.56 13.00 8.66
C HIS A 602 -0.23 13.61 8.22
N GLY A 603 0.87 13.25 8.91
CA GLY A 603 2.20 13.81 8.67
C GLY A 603 3.09 13.66 9.88
N TYR A 604 4.07 14.54 10.00
CA TYR A 604 5.03 14.56 11.10
C TYR A 604 5.02 15.93 11.78
N ARG A 605 5.17 15.95 13.11
CA ARG A 605 5.32 17.16 13.91
C ARG A 605 6.54 17.09 14.81
N GLU A 606 7.00 18.23 15.33
CA GLU A 606 8.10 18.29 16.28
C GLU A 606 7.75 17.53 17.58
N CYS A 607 8.71 16.75 18.05
CA CYS A 607 8.63 15.99 19.28
C CYS A 607 9.77 16.38 20.21
N PRO A 608 9.49 16.78 21.47
CA PRO A 608 10.53 16.94 22.48
C PRO A 608 11.30 15.63 22.66
N LEU A 609 12.62 15.72 22.83
CA LEU A 609 13.47 14.52 22.98
C LEU A 609 13.09 13.65 24.18
N GLU A 610 12.55 14.26 25.25
CA GLU A 610 12.10 13.55 26.45
C GLU A 610 10.84 12.69 26.19
N LEU A 611 10.07 13.01 25.16
CA LEU A 611 8.82 12.32 24.78
C LEU A 611 8.99 11.38 23.58
N GLY A 612 10.13 11.47 22.92
CA GLY A 612 10.46 10.67 21.76
C GLY A 612 11.56 9.66 22.02
N SER A 613 12.06 9.06 20.96
CA SER A 613 13.16 8.10 21.02
C SER A 613 14.23 8.43 19.99
N THR A 614 15.47 8.26 20.35
CA THR A 614 16.60 8.28 19.42
C THR A 614 16.97 6.86 19.02
N ALA A 615 17.44 6.67 17.81
CA ALA A 615 17.93 5.39 17.33
C ALA A 615 19.48 5.34 17.38
N PRO A 616 20.08 4.19 17.68
CA PRO A 616 21.52 4.04 17.59
C PRO A 616 22.00 4.26 16.14
N ARG A 617 23.18 4.82 15.99
CA ARG A 617 23.76 4.98 14.67
C ARG A 617 24.10 3.63 14.07
N ARG A 618 23.70 3.44 12.84
CA ARG A 618 24.04 2.28 12.01
C ARG A 618 25.21 2.63 11.12
N GLY A 619 26.15 1.71 10.96
CA GLY A 619 27.35 1.96 10.17
C GLY A 619 28.31 2.97 10.83
N VAL A 620 29.38 3.31 10.11
CA VAL A 620 30.39 4.24 10.58
C VAL A 620 29.90 5.69 10.48
N ASP A 621 30.09 6.47 11.54
CA ASP A 621 29.71 7.90 11.53
C ASP A 621 30.55 8.68 10.49
N PRO A 622 29.93 9.34 9.49
CA PRO A 622 30.64 10.16 8.53
C PRO A 622 31.47 11.30 9.15
N LEU A 623 31.18 11.70 10.40
CA LEU A 623 31.97 12.68 11.13
C LEU A 623 33.27 12.10 11.72
N ASP A 624 33.35 10.78 11.91
CA ASP A 624 34.63 10.10 12.14
C ASP A 624 35.29 9.83 10.78
N THR A 625 35.79 10.92 10.18
CA THR A 625 36.25 10.94 8.79
C THR A 625 37.30 9.85 8.50
N ALA A 626 38.18 9.56 9.44
CA ALA A 626 39.22 8.55 9.27
C ALA A 626 38.62 7.13 9.14
N LYS A 627 37.73 6.74 10.06
CA LYS A 627 37.06 5.43 10.00
C LYS A 627 36.14 5.33 8.82
N TYR A 628 35.39 6.41 8.53
CA TYR A 628 34.43 6.42 7.42
C TYR A 628 35.13 6.24 6.07
N ILE A 629 36.27 6.94 5.84
CA ILE A 629 37.07 6.78 4.65
C ILE A 629 37.64 5.36 4.53
N LEU A 630 38.11 4.78 5.63
CA LEU A 630 38.62 3.40 5.64
C LEU A 630 37.51 2.39 5.33
N ALA A 631 36.32 2.56 5.89
CA ALA A 631 35.16 1.73 5.60
C ALA A 631 34.76 1.84 4.12
N ALA A 632 34.67 3.06 3.58
CA ALA A 632 34.36 3.31 2.16
C ALA A 632 35.35 2.63 1.19
N ARG A 633 36.57 2.39 1.64
CA ARG A 633 37.60 1.68 0.86
C ARG A 633 37.70 0.19 1.18
N SER A 634 36.71 -0.38 1.83
CA SER A 634 36.65 -1.79 2.24
C SER A 634 37.84 -2.21 3.14
N ALA A 635 38.40 -1.27 3.91
CA ALA A 635 39.54 -1.52 4.80
C ALA A 635 39.11 -1.81 6.26
N LEU A 636 37.80 -1.67 6.58
CA LEU A 636 37.19 -2.00 7.88
C LEU A 636 36.04 -2.98 7.67
N GLU A 637 35.82 -3.84 8.66
CA GLU A 637 34.57 -4.57 8.76
C GLU A 637 33.46 -3.60 9.15
N GLY A 638 32.62 -3.24 8.22
CA GLY A 638 31.48 -2.32 8.39
C GLY A 638 31.17 -1.62 7.09
N ASP A 639 29.99 -1.85 6.55
CA ASP A 639 29.57 -1.21 5.31
C ASP A 639 29.10 0.22 5.62
N ILE A 640 29.57 1.19 4.85
CA ILE A 640 29.04 2.56 4.92
C ILE A 640 27.67 2.67 4.26
N PHE A 641 27.24 1.63 3.55
CA PHE A 641 26.00 1.56 2.79
C PHE A 641 24.90 0.72 3.49
N ASP A 642 25.18 0.18 4.68
CA ASP A 642 24.20 -0.56 5.50
C ASP A 642 23.27 0.34 6.33
#